data_86448a6ec4ee3f211ceeb525074000a6
#
_entry.id   86448a6ec4ee3f211ceeb525074000a6
#
_cell.length_a   1.000
_cell.length_b   1.000
_cell.length_c   1.000
_cell.angle_alpha   90.00
_cell.angle_beta   90.00
_cell.angle_gamma   90.00
#
_symmetry.space_group_name_H-M   'P 1'
#
loop_
_entity.id
_entity.type
_entity.pdbx_description
1 polymer ?
#
loop_
_entity_poly.entity_id
_entity_poly.type
_entity_poly.pdbx_seq_one_letter_code
_entity_poly.pdbx_strand_id
1 'polypeptide(L)'
;MISSPDAKKISENASPTAEPKAAGRARNNERPLVEDIRLLGRILGDVIRDQEGVAAYELIEQVRKLSVAFRRDADQQADAALKALLKDLSGNRTVSVIRAFTYFSHLANLAEDRHHIRRRAIHERAGDTQEGSIEVALARLRWAGIAPKTIATTLARSFVSPVLTAHPTEVQRKSILDAERGIAQLLAARDHIKALALAVNAARDAVTPRELAANEAQLRARVMQLWQTRLLRFTKLTVADEIENALSYYEATFLREIPKIYADLERELAGQKVHSFLRMGNWIGGDRDGNPNVSAQTLNYALGRQADVALRHYLTEVHLLGGELSMSQALAGCSDAMRLLAESSPDTSEHRQDEPYRRALTGVYSRLAATLKDLTGGEAARHAVAPQNPYLRSEDFLADLRTLQSSLSAHHGEALTAQRLHPLIRAVEVFGFHLATVDLRQSSDKHEEVVAELLAAARIEARYTRLDEAARQALLLRLLNEARPLRVLGHPYSALAQGELAIFEAALAARARYGKEAIRHYIISHTESVSDLLEVLLLQKEVGLMRGLLQDTPGQAGSTCDLIVVPLFETIEDLRNAAPIMREFYAVPGVAQLVQRSGAEQDIMLGYSDSNKDGGIFTSNWELYRAEIALVELFDQLAASHAIVLRMFHGRGGTVGRGGGPSYEAILAQPPGTVRGQIRLTEQGEVFGSKYANPEIGRRNLETLVAATLEATLLQPTKPATPAFLQAADRLSQASMAAYRALVYETPGFTEYFFSATPIREIAELNIGSRPASRYVAPTLGTDVSSLPPEGAVSPRGGPSAKPFSKIEDLRAIPWGFSWGQCRLTLPGWYGFGSAIEQFLAQGGTPASHKEALALLRKMYRQWPFFRTLLSNMDMVLAKSDLALASRYAGLVEDARLRKRIFSAIEAEWRSTADALKLITGEKQRLAGNAALQRSIRHRFPYIDPLHHLQVELIRRYRAGLVDDRVRNGIHISINGIAAGLRNTG
;
A
#
# COMPACT_ATOMS: atom_id res chain seq x y z
N MET A 1 -51.01 -22.72 -0.30
CA MET A 1 -51.42 -23.34 -1.57
C MET A 1 -51.51 -22.25 -2.61
N ILE A 2 -50.58 -22.16 -3.49
CA ILE A 2 -50.67 -21.99 -4.94
C ILE A 2 -49.24 -22.08 -5.41
N SER A 3 -48.89 -23.21 -5.96
CA SER A 3 -47.66 -23.53 -6.68
C SER A 3 -47.66 -22.83 -8.02
N SER A 4 -46.55 -22.20 -8.38
CA SER A 4 -46.24 -21.81 -9.74
C SER A 4 -45.07 -22.66 -10.25
N PRO A 5 -45.26 -23.40 -11.35
CA PRO A 5 -44.20 -24.16 -12.00
C PRO A 5 -43.65 -23.29 -13.13
N ASP A 6 -42.32 -22.94 -13.08
CA ASP A 6 -41.52 -22.61 -14.26
C ASP A 6 -40.09 -22.20 -13.87
N ALA A 7 -39.36 -23.17 -13.31
CA ALA A 7 -37.92 -23.03 -13.10
C ALA A 7 -37.15 -24.32 -13.48
N LYS A 8 -37.59 -24.97 -14.56
CA LYS A 8 -36.87 -26.11 -15.15
C LYS A 8 -37.11 -26.16 -16.65
N LYS A 9 -36.41 -25.28 -17.38
CA LYS A 9 -36.15 -25.44 -18.84
C LYS A 9 -35.31 -24.29 -19.38
N ILE A 10 -34.08 -24.13 -18.92
CA ILE A 10 -33.01 -23.47 -19.66
C ILE A 10 -31.70 -24.16 -19.25
N SER A 11 -31.51 -25.39 -19.67
CA SER A 11 -30.20 -26.04 -19.69
C SER A 11 -30.30 -27.29 -20.56
N GLU A 12 -30.38 -27.11 -21.87
CA GLU A 12 -30.05 -28.11 -22.89
C GLU A 12 -30.32 -27.46 -24.24
N ASN A 13 -29.32 -26.75 -24.75
CA ASN A 13 -29.04 -26.51 -26.17
C ASN A 13 -27.83 -25.51 -26.27
N ALA A 14 -26.66 -25.98 -25.91
CA ALA A 14 -25.40 -25.35 -26.32
C ALA A 14 -24.72 -26.26 -27.35
N SER A 15 -25.01 -26.03 -28.62
CA SER A 15 -24.28 -26.60 -29.75
C SER A 15 -22.83 -26.16 -29.78
N PRO A 16 -21.87 -26.99 -30.25
CA PRO A 16 -20.43 -26.76 -30.17
C PRO A 16 -19.87 -25.78 -31.22
N THR A 17 -20.58 -24.73 -31.60
CA THR A 17 -20.12 -23.74 -32.62
C THR A 17 -19.84 -22.34 -32.08
N ALA A 18 -19.70 -22.16 -30.78
CA ALA A 18 -19.55 -20.83 -30.16
C ALA A 18 -18.10 -20.31 -30.05
N GLU A 19 -17.07 -21.13 -30.31
CA GLU A 19 -15.67 -20.73 -30.12
C GLU A 19 -15.14 -19.64 -31.10
N PRO A 20 -15.50 -19.60 -32.39
CA PRO A 20 -14.96 -18.56 -33.28
C PRO A 20 -15.52 -17.15 -33.02
N LYS A 21 -16.74 -17.02 -32.51
CA LYS A 21 -17.35 -15.72 -32.22
C LYS A 21 -16.82 -15.09 -30.93
N ALA A 22 -16.51 -15.88 -29.91
CA ALA A 22 -15.92 -15.41 -28.66
C ALA A 22 -14.47 -14.92 -28.86
N ALA A 23 -13.66 -15.65 -29.61
CA ALA A 23 -12.29 -15.27 -29.97
C ALA A 23 -12.23 -14.00 -30.83
N GLY A 24 -13.17 -13.80 -31.74
CA GLY A 24 -13.29 -12.58 -32.54
C GLY A 24 -13.70 -11.35 -31.70
N ARG A 25 -14.64 -11.49 -30.78
CA ARG A 25 -15.03 -10.42 -29.83
C ARG A 25 -13.90 -10.08 -28.86
N ALA A 26 -13.16 -11.06 -28.36
CA ALA A 26 -12.01 -10.83 -27.48
C ALA A 26 -10.90 -10.04 -28.21
N ARG A 27 -10.58 -10.36 -29.45
CA ARG A 27 -9.60 -9.63 -30.29
C ARG A 27 -10.03 -8.20 -30.57
N ASN A 28 -11.29 -7.93 -30.81
CA ASN A 28 -11.81 -6.55 -31.02
C ASN A 28 -11.74 -5.73 -29.74
N ASN A 29 -11.97 -6.33 -28.59
CA ASN A 29 -11.89 -5.62 -27.29
C ASN A 29 -10.47 -5.24 -26.91
N GLU A 30 -9.44 -5.92 -27.42
CA GLU A 30 -8.02 -5.63 -27.12
C GLU A 30 -7.37 -4.65 -28.11
N ARG A 31 -8.01 -4.38 -29.23
CA ARG A 31 -7.46 -3.53 -30.28
C ARG A 31 -7.00 -2.16 -29.78
N PRO A 32 -7.77 -1.41 -28.95
CA PRO A 32 -7.34 -0.10 -28.44
C PRO A 32 -6.07 -0.16 -27.59
N LEU A 33 -5.89 -1.22 -26.77
CA LEU A 33 -4.67 -1.44 -25.98
C LEU A 33 -3.46 -1.64 -26.89
N VAL A 34 -3.60 -2.50 -27.90
CA VAL A 34 -2.51 -2.80 -28.83
C VAL A 34 -2.15 -1.54 -29.66
N GLU A 35 -3.13 -0.74 -30.05
CA GLU A 35 -2.90 0.55 -30.75
C GLU A 35 -2.12 1.54 -29.88
N ASP A 36 -2.47 1.69 -28.59
CA ASP A 36 -1.75 2.59 -27.68
C ASP A 36 -0.32 2.10 -27.41
N ILE A 37 -0.12 0.81 -27.16
CA ILE A 37 1.24 0.25 -26.97
C ILE A 37 2.08 0.48 -28.24
N ARG A 38 1.52 0.31 -29.42
CA ARG A 38 2.22 0.56 -30.70
C ARG A 38 2.54 2.04 -30.88
N LEU A 39 1.58 2.94 -30.58
CA LEU A 39 1.78 4.37 -30.66
C LEU A 39 2.92 4.83 -29.75
N LEU A 40 2.85 4.50 -28.46
CA LEU A 40 3.87 4.88 -27.48
C LEU A 40 5.24 4.24 -27.78
N GLY A 41 5.25 2.97 -28.22
CA GLY A 41 6.47 2.29 -28.64
C GLY A 41 7.12 2.93 -29.87
N ARG A 42 6.33 3.36 -30.87
CA ARG A 42 6.82 4.08 -32.04
C ARG A 42 7.40 5.45 -31.63
N ILE A 43 6.67 6.21 -30.82
CA ILE A 43 7.15 7.51 -30.33
C ILE A 43 8.47 7.37 -29.57
N LEU A 44 8.57 6.37 -28.66
CA LEU A 44 9.82 6.08 -27.96
C LEU A 44 10.96 5.70 -28.93
N GLY A 45 10.67 4.84 -29.91
CA GLY A 45 11.66 4.48 -30.95
C GLY A 45 12.15 5.68 -31.75
N ASP A 46 11.26 6.58 -32.14
CA ASP A 46 11.60 7.82 -32.85
C ASP A 46 12.46 8.73 -31.96
N VAL A 47 12.12 8.87 -30.68
CA VAL A 47 12.93 9.65 -29.72
C VAL A 47 14.33 9.06 -29.55
N ILE A 48 14.44 7.72 -29.43
CA ILE A 48 15.74 7.05 -29.33
C ILE A 48 16.59 7.27 -30.58
N ARG A 49 15.98 7.16 -31.77
CA ARG A 49 16.67 7.38 -33.04
C ARG A 49 17.20 8.80 -33.17
N ASP A 50 16.43 9.79 -32.74
CA ASP A 50 16.83 11.20 -32.79
C ASP A 50 17.91 11.54 -31.76
N GLN A 51 17.88 10.92 -30.57
CA GLN A 51 18.77 11.24 -29.44
C GLN A 51 20.07 10.41 -29.42
N GLU A 52 20.02 9.13 -29.81
CA GLU A 52 21.15 8.20 -29.74
C GLU A 52 21.60 7.66 -31.10
N GLY A 53 20.88 8.01 -32.18
CA GLY A 53 21.19 7.66 -33.55
C GLY A 53 20.58 6.35 -34.02
N VAL A 54 20.67 6.12 -35.36
CA VAL A 54 20.06 4.98 -36.06
C VAL A 54 20.60 3.64 -35.53
N ALA A 55 21.89 3.54 -35.29
CA ALA A 55 22.53 2.29 -34.85
C ALA A 55 22.05 1.81 -33.47
N ALA A 56 21.76 2.73 -32.52
CA ALA A 56 21.18 2.39 -31.23
C ALA A 56 19.72 1.92 -31.41
N TYR A 57 18.95 2.60 -32.22
CA TYR A 57 17.57 2.20 -32.55
C TYR A 57 17.50 0.81 -33.18
N GLU A 58 18.34 0.52 -34.19
CA GLU A 58 18.37 -0.78 -34.88
C GLU A 58 18.74 -1.93 -33.91
N LEU A 59 19.71 -1.70 -33.03
CA LEU A 59 20.07 -2.67 -31.98
C LEU A 59 18.88 -2.97 -31.06
N ILE A 60 18.20 -1.96 -30.55
CA ILE A 60 17.03 -2.11 -29.66
C ILE A 60 15.91 -2.85 -30.38
N GLU A 61 15.65 -2.52 -31.64
CA GLU A 61 14.65 -3.20 -32.46
C GLU A 61 15.01 -4.67 -32.76
N GLN A 62 16.29 -4.97 -32.97
CA GLN A 62 16.77 -6.35 -33.13
C GLN A 62 16.56 -7.16 -31.83
N VAL A 63 16.95 -6.63 -30.68
CA VAL A 63 16.70 -7.25 -29.36
C VAL A 63 15.21 -7.50 -29.15
N ARG A 64 14.38 -6.52 -29.47
CA ARG A 64 12.92 -6.62 -29.35
C ARG A 64 12.34 -7.74 -30.22
N LYS A 65 12.73 -7.79 -31.52
CA LYS A 65 12.26 -8.79 -32.47
C LYS A 65 12.62 -10.20 -32.03
N LEU A 66 13.86 -10.43 -31.60
CA LEU A 66 14.33 -11.72 -31.12
C LEU A 66 13.59 -12.15 -29.84
N SER A 67 13.40 -11.26 -28.89
CA SER A 67 12.67 -11.57 -27.65
C SER A 67 11.19 -11.87 -27.90
N VAL A 68 10.55 -11.14 -28.81
CA VAL A 68 9.15 -11.40 -29.19
C VAL A 68 9.02 -12.75 -29.91
N ALA A 69 9.91 -13.08 -30.85
CA ALA A 69 9.91 -14.37 -31.57
C ALA A 69 10.08 -15.53 -30.59
N PHE A 70 11.03 -15.43 -29.67
CA PHE A 70 11.22 -16.44 -28.63
C PHE A 70 9.95 -16.66 -27.78
N ARG A 71 9.34 -15.59 -27.28
CA ARG A 71 8.20 -15.73 -26.35
C ARG A 71 6.86 -16.06 -27.01
N ARG A 72 6.60 -15.57 -28.20
CA ARG A 72 5.32 -15.81 -28.89
C ARG A 72 5.31 -17.05 -29.74
N ASP A 73 6.45 -17.28 -30.41
CA ASP A 73 6.57 -18.31 -31.43
C ASP A 73 7.40 -19.51 -30.94
N ALA A 74 7.88 -19.47 -29.68
CA ALA A 74 8.76 -20.46 -29.04
C ALA A 74 10.04 -20.78 -29.86
N ASP A 75 10.56 -19.76 -30.56
CA ASP A 75 11.71 -19.87 -31.43
C ASP A 75 13.02 -19.96 -30.63
N GLN A 76 13.58 -21.19 -30.58
CA GLN A 76 14.82 -21.46 -29.86
C GLN A 76 16.07 -20.82 -30.53
N GLN A 77 16.02 -20.60 -31.86
CA GLN A 77 17.09 -19.92 -32.57
C GLN A 77 17.12 -18.43 -32.22
N ALA A 78 15.94 -17.83 -32.09
CA ALA A 78 15.80 -16.45 -31.64
C ALA A 78 16.33 -16.26 -30.21
N ASP A 79 16.10 -17.23 -29.30
CA ASP A 79 16.67 -17.19 -27.94
C ASP A 79 18.22 -17.27 -27.97
N ALA A 80 18.77 -18.19 -28.76
CA ALA A 80 20.23 -18.33 -28.90
C ALA A 80 20.87 -17.06 -29.49
N ALA A 81 20.24 -16.49 -30.53
CA ALA A 81 20.70 -15.26 -31.16
C ALA A 81 20.63 -14.04 -30.21
N LEU A 82 19.54 -13.95 -29.43
CA LEU A 82 19.36 -12.92 -28.40
C LEU A 82 20.48 -12.99 -27.36
N LYS A 83 20.76 -14.19 -26.86
CA LYS A 83 21.83 -14.44 -25.87
C LYS A 83 23.19 -14.04 -26.38
N ALA A 84 23.54 -14.41 -27.61
CA ALA A 84 24.79 -14.03 -28.23
C ALA A 84 24.91 -12.51 -28.39
N LEU A 85 23.88 -11.87 -28.92
CA LEU A 85 23.85 -10.42 -29.15
C LEU A 85 24.04 -9.64 -27.84
N LEU A 86 23.34 -10.04 -26.74
CA LEU A 86 23.38 -9.31 -25.48
C LEU A 86 24.70 -9.52 -24.71
N LYS A 87 25.41 -10.65 -24.92
CA LYS A 87 26.70 -10.93 -24.27
C LYS A 87 27.82 -10.02 -24.77
N ASP A 88 27.79 -9.64 -26.04
CA ASP A 88 28.87 -8.91 -26.71
C ASP A 88 28.68 -7.39 -26.68
N LEU A 89 27.67 -6.88 -25.96
CA LEU A 89 27.40 -5.45 -25.89
C LEU A 89 28.43 -4.71 -25.03
N SER A 90 28.90 -3.55 -25.54
CA SER A 90 29.71 -2.59 -24.78
C SER A 90 28.86 -1.97 -23.66
N GLY A 91 29.51 -1.46 -22.60
CA GLY A 91 28.82 -0.88 -21.46
C GLY A 91 27.80 0.21 -21.81
N ASN A 92 28.13 1.12 -22.75
CA ASN A 92 27.21 2.18 -23.18
C ASN A 92 25.98 1.63 -23.88
N ARG A 93 26.17 0.70 -24.83
CA ARG A 93 25.06 0.06 -25.56
C ARG A 93 24.16 -0.75 -24.64
N THR A 94 24.75 -1.41 -23.65
CA THR A 94 23.99 -2.13 -22.60
C THR A 94 23.07 -1.20 -21.84
N VAL A 95 23.57 -0.04 -21.37
CA VAL A 95 22.76 0.94 -20.64
C VAL A 95 21.62 1.51 -21.51
N SER A 96 21.89 1.81 -22.80
CA SER A 96 20.87 2.30 -23.73
C SER A 96 19.74 1.28 -23.94
N VAL A 97 20.10 0.00 -24.12
CA VAL A 97 19.09 -1.10 -24.26
C VAL A 97 18.28 -1.22 -22.98
N ILE A 98 18.90 -1.24 -21.80
CA ILE A 98 18.21 -1.33 -20.50
C ILE A 98 17.25 -0.16 -20.33
N ARG A 99 17.69 1.08 -20.61
CA ARG A 99 16.83 2.28 -20.52
C ARG A 99 15.61 2.16 -21.45
N ALA A 100 15.83 1.73 -22.69
CA ALA A 100 14.75 1.60 -23.67
C ALA A 100 13.66 0.64 -23.20
N PHE A 101 14.04 -0.55 -22.73
CA PHE A 101 13.07 -1.54 -22.24
C PHE A 101 12.42 -1.14 -20.92
N THR A 102 13.15 -0.43 -20.05
CA THR A 102 12.59 0.13 -18.82
C THR A 102 11.51 1.17 -19.13
N TYR A 103 11.80 2.20 -19.94
CA TYR A 103 10.80 3.19 -20.31
C TYR A 103 9.65 2.60 -21.12
N PHE A 104 9.92 1.61 -21.97
CA PHE A 104 8.85 0.91 -22.65
C PHE A 104 7.90 0.21 -21.67
N SER A 105 8.42 -0.39 -20.60
CA SER A 105 7.60 -1.01 -19.55
C SER A 105 6.72 0.02 -18.85
N HIS A 106 7.23 1.21 -18.56
CA HIS A 106 6.44 2.32 -18.00
C HIS A 106 5.32 2.76 -18.95
N LEU A 107 5.63 2.96 -20.22
CA LEU A 107 4.64 3.37 -21.23
C LEU A 107 3.57 2.29 -21.47
N ALA A 108 3.94 1.02 -21.46
CA ALA A 108 3.01 -0.10 -21.56
C ALA A 108 2.05 -0.16 -20.35
N ASN A 109 2.55 0.16 -19.15
CA ASN A 109 1.73 0.27 -17.96
C ASN A 109 0.65 1.34 -18.10
N LEU A 110 1.02 2.53 -18.61
CA LEU A 110 0.06 3.63 -18.86
C LEU A 110 -1.01 3.24 -19.89
N ALA A 111 -0.62 2.54 -20.96
CA ALA A 111 -1.56 2.04 -21.97
C ALA A 111 -2.54 1.01 -21.38
N GLU A 112 -2.07 0.09 -20.53
CA GLU A 112 -2.93 -0.87 -19.84
C GLU A 112 -3.89 -0.18 -18.86
N ASP A 113 -3.42 0.76 -18.08
CA ASP A 113 -4.24 1.54 -17.15
C ASP A 113 -5.34 2.30 -17.90
N ARG A 114 -4.99 2.95 -19.02
CA ARG A 114 -5.98 3.60 -19.87
C ARG A 114 -7.00 2.61 -20.46
N HIS A 115 -6.55 1.44 -20.85
CA HIS A 115 -7.44 0.39 -21.36
C HIS A 115 -8.40 -0.11 -20.28
N HIS A 116 -7.96 -0.29 -19.04
CA HIS A 116 -8.84 -0.66 -17.92
C HIS A 116 -9.94 0.39 -17.70
N ILE A 117 -9.59 1.68 -17.72
CA ILE A 117 -10.54 2.78 -17.59
C ILE A 117 -11.58 2.76 -18.73
N ARG A 118 -11.13 2.59 -19.99
CA ARG A 118 -12.05 2.49 -21.15
C ARG A 118 -13.02 1.32 -21.00
N ARG A 119 -12.50 0.16 -20.62
CA ARG A 119 -13.35 -1.03 -20.44
C ARG A 119 -14.38 -0.82 -19.35
N ARG A 120 -13.98 -0.23 -18.23
CA ARG A 120 -14.91 0.13 -17.16
C ARG A 120 -16.02 1.05 -17.68
N ALA A 121 -15.69 2.13 -18.35
CA ALA A 121 -16.67 3.07 -18.90
C ALA A 121 -17.62 2.42 -19.92
N ILE A 122 -17.14 1.46 -20.71
CA ILE A 122 -17.99 0.69 -21.65
C ILE A 122 -18.96 -0.20 -20.88
N HIS A 123 -18.49 -0.93 -19.86
CA HIS A 123 -19.35 -1.80 -19.05
C HIS A 123 -20.40 -1.00 -18.26
N GLU A 124 -20.01 0.10 -17.64
CA GLU A 124 -20.93 1.01 -16.92
C GLU A 124 -22.03 1.54 -17.86
N ARG A 125 -21.68 1.98 -19.07
CA ARG A 125 -22.66 2.44 -20.06
C ARG A 125 -23.55 1.33 -20.62
N ALA A 126 -23.06 0.09 -20.63
CA ALA A 126 -23.84 -1.09 -21.01
C ALA A 126 -24.77 -1.57 -19.87
N GLY A 127 -24.71 -0.97 -18.69
CA GLY A 127 -25.42 -1.44 -17.51
C GLY A 127 -24.80 -2.70 -16.88
N ASP A 128 -23.59 -3.09 -17.31
CA ASP A 128 -22.89 -4.22 -16.73
C ASP A 128 -22.32 -3.81 -15.36
N THR A 129 -22.69 -4.55 -14.33
CA THR A 129 -22.17 -4.32 -12.98
C THR A 129 -20.82 -4.99 -12.76
N GLN A 130 -19.86 -4.28 -12.20
CA GLN A 130 -18.53 -4.81 -11.88
C GLN A 130 -18.45 -5.28 -10.43
N GLU A 131 -17.99 -6.50 -10.24
CA GLU A 131 -17.70 -7.08 -8.92
C GLU A 131 -16.80 -6.13 -8.10
N GLY A 132 -17.14 -5.94 -6.83
CA GLY A 132 -16.41 -5.04 -5.92
C GLY A 132 -16.67 -3.55 -6.17
N SER A 133 -17.69 -3.14 -6.92
CA SER A 133 -18.17 -1.76 -6.93
C SER A 133 -19.16 -1.50 -5.79
N ILE A 134 -19.25 -0.24 -5.37
CA ILE A 134 -20.24 0.19 -4.36
C ILE A 134 -21.66 -0.09 -4.83
N GLU A 135 -21.96 0.13 -6.10
CA GLU A 135 -23.26 -0.12 -6.68
C GLU A 135 -23.69 -1.58 -6.55
N VAL A 136 -22.77 -2.53 -6.88
CA VAL A 136 -23.03 -3.98 -6.73
C VAL A 136 -23.23 -4.35 -5.27
N ALA A 137 -22.39 -3.85 -4.38
CA ALA A 137 -22.51 -4.09 -2.95
C ALA A 137 -23.85 -3.60 -2.42
N LEU A 138 -24.26 -2.37 -2.75
CA LEU A 138 -25.53 -1.79 -2.33
C LEU A 138 -26.72 -2.53 -2.96
N ALA A 139 -26.62 -2.98 -4.21
CA ALA A 139 -27.67 -3.79 -4.84
C ALA A 139 -27.86 -5.13 -4.12
N ARG A 140 -26.78 -5.81 -3.73
CA ARG A 140 -26.82 -7.05 -2.94
C ARG A 140 -27.41 -6.82 -1.55
N LEU A 141 -27.05 -5.73 -0.89
CA LEU A 141 -27.60 -5.35 0.41
C LEU A 141 -29.10 -5.08 0.33
N ARG A 142 -29.56 -4.33 -0.69
CA ARG A 142 -30.98 -4.09 -0.96
C ARG A 142 -31.72 -5.41 -1.24
N TRP A 143 -31.14 -6.28 -2.05
CA TRP A 143 -31.73 -7.59 -2.34
C TRP A 143 -31.84 -8.47 -1.08
N ALA A 144 -30.88 -8.37 -0.16
CA ALA A 144 -30.93 -9.00 1.16
C ALA A 144 -31.93 -8.33 2.14
N GLY A 145 -32.64 -7.29 1.73
CA GLY A 145 -33.61 -6.59 2.54
C GLY A 145 -33.06 -5.59 3.54
N ILE A 146 -31.78 -5.20 3.38
CA ILE A 146 -31.11 -4.24 4.27
C ILE A 146 -31.48 -2.81 3.87
N ALA A 147 -32.09 -2.07 4.79
CA ALA A 147 -32.57 -0.71 4.54
C ALA A 147 -31.42 0.29 4.42
N PRO A 148 -31.56 1.37 3.60
CA PRO A 148 -30.55 2.42 3.47
C PRO A 148 -30.12 3.05 4.81
N LYS A 149 -31.05 3.25 5.72
CA LYS A 149 -30.79 3.76 7.08
C LYS A 149 -29.86 2.82 7.88
N THR A 150 -30.05 1.51 7.76
CA THR A 150 -29.17 0.51 8.42
C THR A 150 -27.76 0.59 7.87
N ILE A 151 -27.63 0.71 6.54
CA ILE A 151 -26.31 0.86 5.89
C ILE A 151 -25.62 2.14 6.37
N ALA A 152 -26.34 3.29 6.37
CA ALA A 152 -25.81 4.57 6.84
C ALA A 152 -25.39 4.51 8.32
N THR A 153 -26.18 3.85 9.17
CA THR A 153 -25.84 3.65 10.59
C THR A 153 -24.62 2.76 10.77
N THR A 154 -24.48 1.71 9.95
CA THR A 154 -23.28 0.86 9.95
C THR A 154 -22.04 1.65 9.55
N LEU A 155 -22.12 2.43 8.46
CA LEU A 155 -21.02 3.29 8.02
C LEU A 155 -20.64 4.34 9.07
N ALA A 156 -21.59 4.89 9.81
CA ALA A 156 -21.32 5.84 10.90
C ALA A 156 -20.44 5.26 12.02
N ARG A 157 -20.44 3.95 12.18
CA ARG A 157 -19.62 3.22 13.16
C ARG A 157 -18.40 2.54 12.53
N SER A 158 -18.24 2.68 11.22
CA SER A 158 -17.17 2.03 10.48
C SER A 158 -15.87 2.85 10.50
N PHE A 159 -14.76 2.15 10.35
CA PHE A 159 -13.42 2.72 10.19
C PHE A 159 -12.68 1.93 9.13
N VAL A 160 -12.58 2.48 7.93
CA VAL A 160 -11.88 1.89 6.79
C VAL A 160 -10.63 2.73 6.52
N SER A 161 -9.45 2.16 6.71
CA SER A 161 -8.20 2.93 6.64
C SER A 161 -7.16 2.24 5.77
N PRO A 162 -6.99 2.70 4.52
CA PRO A 162 -5.77 2.42 3.77
C PRO A 162 -4.62 3.25 4.37
N VAL A 163 -3.51 2.58 4.69
CA VAL A 163 -2.35 3.18 5.37
C VAL A 163 -1.16 3.18 4.43
N LEU A 164 -0.69 4.36 4.05
CA LEU A 164 0.45 4.53 3.17
C LEU A 164 1.76 4.22 3.88
N THR A 165 2.59 3.36 3.30
CA THR A 165 3.90 3.00 3.89
C THR A 165 5.03 3.30 2.92
N ALA A 166 6.14 3.82 3.42
CA ALA A 166 7.35 3.99 2.61
C ALA A 166 7.92 2.62 2.27
N HIS A 167 8.12 2.37 0.99
CA HIS A 167 8.81 1.18 0.53
C HIS A 167 9.83 1.50 -0.55
N PRO A 168 11.07 0.98 -0.41
CA PRO A 168 12.19 1.45 -1.19
C PRO A 168 12.29 0.89 -2.61
N THR A 169 11.41 0.00 -3.05
CA THR A 169 11.64 -0.77 -4.28
C THR A 169 11.32 -0.04 -5.59
N GLU A 170 10.51 1.02 -5.56
CA GLU A 170 10.08 1.74 -6.76
C GLU A 170 9.87 3.24 -6.56
N VAL A 171 10.66 3.91 -5.73
CA VAL A 171 10.51 5.36 -5.58
C VAL A 171 10.98 6.06 -6.84
N GLN A 172 10.03 6.32 -7.71
CA GLN A 172 10.25 7.12 -8.92
C GLN A 172 10.49 8.59 -8.56
N ARG A 173 11.26 9.27 -9.40
CA ARG A 173 11.42 10.73 -9.27
C ARG A 173 10.08 11.42 -9.55
N LYS A 174 9.76 12.47 -8.80
CA LYS A 174 8.55 13.27 -9.02
C LYS A 174 8.41 13.71 -10.47
N SER A 175 9.51 14.11 -11.11
CA SER A 175 9.53 14.52 -12.53
C SER A 175 9.12 13.39 -13.49
N ILE A 176 9.42 12.14 -13.17
CA ILE A 176 8.97 10.98 -13.96
C ILE A 176 7.49 10.74 -13.74
N LEU A 177 7.02 10.76 -12.48
CA LEU A 177 5.60 10.62 -12.15
C LEU A 177 4.74 11.71 -12.82
N ASP A 178 5.22 12.95 -12.82
CA ASP A 178 4.50 14.06 -13.45
C ASP A 178 4.46 13.91 -14.98
N ALA A 179 5.55 13.43 -15.61
CA ALA A 179 5.57 13.14 -17.04
C ALA A 179 4.62 11.98 -17.39
N GLU A 180 4.60 10.91 -16.59
CA GLU A 180 3.68 9.78 -16.74
C GLU A 180 2.21 10.20 -16.59
N ARG A 181 1.89 11.02 -15.58
CA ARG A 181 0.56 11.63 -15.43
C ARG A 181 0.17 12.45 -16.65
N GLY A 182 1.10 13.26 -17.18
CA GLY A 182 0.89 14.01 -18.42
C GLY A 182 0.59 13.12 -19.62
N ILE A 183 1.31 12.00 -19.79
CA ILE A 183 1.05 11.02 -20.83
C ILE A 183 -0.34 10.37 -20.64
N ALA A 184 -0.71 10.00 -19.42
CA ALA A 184 -2.02 9.42 -19.12
C ALA A 184 -3.17 10.37 -19.46
N GLN A 185 -3.02 11.66 -19.15
CA GLN A 185 -3.99 12.71 -19.52
C GLN A 185 -4.09 12.88 -21.05
N LEU A 186 -2.97 12.86 -21.75
CA LEU A 186 -2.95 12.96 -23.22
C LEU A 186 -3.60 11.74 -23.90
N LEU A 187 -3.42 10.52 -23.35
CA LEU A 187 -4.12 9.33 -23.82
C LEU A 187 -5.64 9.45 -23.58
N ALA A 188 -6.05 10.03 -22.43
CA ALA A 188 -7.46 10.30 -22.15
C ALA A 188 -8.05 11.33 -23.14
N ALA A 189 -7.33 12.42 -23.39
CA ALA A 189 -7.73 13.43 -24.40
C ALA A 189 -7.83 12.81 -25.80
N ARG A 190 -6.89 11.93 -26.18
CA ARG A 190 -6.91 11.21 -27.45
C ARG A 190 -8.16 10.35 -27.62
N ASP A 191 -8.61 9.68 -26.55
CA ASP A 191 -9.86 8.93 -26.56
C ASP A 191 -11.08 9.81 -26.78
N HIS A 192 -11.09 10.98 -26.16
CA HIS A 192 -12.17 11.95 -26.34
C HIS A 192 -12.22 12.44 -27.79
N ILE A 193 -11.09 12.81 -28.38
CA ILE A 193 -11.00 13.21 -29.79
C ILE A 193 -11.54 12.09 -30.70
N LYS A 194 -11.10 10.82 -30.48
CA LYS A 194 -11.58 9.68 -31.27
C LYS A 194 -13.09 9.42 -31.08
N ALA A 195 -13.62 9.63 -29.88
CA ALA A 195 -15.05 9.48 -29.62
C ALA A 195 -15.90 10.53 -30.33
N LEU A 196 -15.42 11.79 -30.37
CA LEU A 196 -16.08 12.86 -31.16
C LEU A 196 -16.04 12.54 -32.64
N ALA A 197 -14.93 12.04 -33.17
CA ALA A 197 -14.79 11.68 -34.58
C ALA A 197 -15.79 10.60 -35.06
N LEU A 198 -16.19 9.69 -34.18
CA LEU A 198 -17.19 8.66 -34.46
C LEU A 198 -18.61 9.24 -34.67
N ALA A 199 -18.88 10.43 -34.15
CA ALA A 199 -20.16 11.12 -34.29
C ALA A 199 -20.27 11.98 -35.58
N VAL A 200 -19.16 12.14 -36.34
CA VAL A 200 -19.08 12.99 -37.54
C VAL A 200 -18.81 12.16 -38.79
N ASN A 201 -19.32 12.60 -39.93
CA ASN A 201 -18.99 11.98 -41.22
C ASN A 201 -17.49 12.15 -41.54
N ALA A 202 -16.74 11.06 -41.45
CA ALA A 202 -15.29 11.02 -41.63
C ALA A 202 -14.76 11.71 -42.89
N ALA A 203 -15.54 11.71 -43.98
CA ALA A 203 -15.17 12.34 -45.25
C ALA A 203 -15.14 13.89 -45.19
N ARG A 204 -15.75 14.50 -44.19
CA ARG A 204 -15.83 15.94 -43.96
C ARG A 204 -15.10 16.44 -42.71
N ASP A 205 -14.54 15.55 -41.94
CA ASP A 205 -13.85 15.86 -40.69
C ASP A 205 -12.39 16.29 -40.92
N ALA A 206 -12.20 17.60 -41.08
CA ALA A 206 -10.87 18.21 -41.23
C ALA A 206 -10.21 18.53 -39.87
N VAL A 207 -10.94 18.47 -38.76
CA VAL A 207 -10.48 18.88 -37.42
C VAL A 207 -9.77 17.72 -36.70
N THR A 208 -10.38 16.55 -36.66
CA THR A 208 -9.83 15.37 -35.96
C THR A 208 -8.38 15.01 -36.34
N PRO A 209 -7.96 15.00 -37.63
CA PRO A 209 -6.57 14.73 -37.96
C PRO A 209 -5.59 15.75 -37.37
N ARG A 210 -5.97 17.04 -37.30
CA ARG A 210 -5.15 18.09 -36.70
C ARG A 210 -5.04 17.95 -35.19
N GLU A 211 -6.15 17.64 -34.52
CA GLU A 211 -6.17 17.43 -33.08
C GLU A 211 -5.36 16.18 -32.68
N LEU A 212 -5.48 15.07 -33.42
CA LEU A 212 -4.69 13.88 -33.23
C LEU A 212 -3.20 14.11 -33.45
N ALA A 213 -2.83 14.92 -34.46
CA ALA A 213 -1.43 15.28 -34.72
C ALA A 213 -0.87 16.17 -33.59
N ALA A 214 -1.64 17.16 -33.12
CA ALA A 214 -1.26 18.01 -31.99
C ALA A 214 -1.09 17.17 -30.68
N ASN A 215 -2.01 16.25 -30.41
CA ASN A 215 -1.94 15.35 -29.29
C ASN A 215 -0.68 14.44 -29.37
N GLU A 216 -0.37 13.91 -30.56
CA GLU A 216 0.81 13.08 -30.77
C GLU A 216 2.12 13.87 -30.60
N ALA A 217 2.16 15.13 -31.05
CA ALA A 217 3.30 16.02 -30.81
C ALA A 217 3.53 16.26 -29.30
N GLN A 218 2.46 16.45 -28.52
CA GLN A 218 2.53 16.58 -27.07
C GLN A 218 2.99 15.27 -26.40
N LEU A 219 2.46 14.10 -26.82
CA LEU A 219 2.94 12.80 -26.36
C LEU A 219 4.44 12.63 -26.62
N ARG A 220 4.90 12.97 -27.83
CA ARG A 220 6.32 12.93 -28.18
C ARG A 220 7.17 13.81 -27.25
N ALA A 221 6.72 15.03 -26.96
CA ALA A 221 7.42 15.92 -26.04
C ALA A 221 7.54 15.32 -24.63
N ARG A 222 6.48 14.69 -24.10
CA ARG A 222 6.50 14.03 -22.79
C ARG A 222 7.38 12.77 -22.79
N VAL A 223 7.35 11.95 -23.84
CA VAL A 223 8.23 10.79 -23.98
C VAL A 223 9.70 11.22 -24.11
N MET A 224 9.98 12.30 -24.83
CA MET A 224 11.32 12.89 -24.89
C MET A 224 11.78 13.38 -23.52
N GLN A 225 10.92 14.06 -22.77
CA GLN A 225 11.18 14.49 -21.39
C GLN A 225 11.53 13.28 -20.51
N LEU A 226 10.77 12.17 -20.59
CA LEU A 226 11.10 10.93 -19.88
C LEU A 226 12.48 10.40 -20.31
N TRP A 227 12.74 10.29 -21.59
CA TRP A 227 14.02 9.79 -22.13
C TRP A 227 15.21 10.58 -21.64
N GLN A 228 15.10 11.89 -21.53
CA GLN A 228 16.16 12.80 -21.09
C GLN A 228 16.21 12.93 -19.55
N THR A 229 15.22 12.40 -18.83
CA THR A 229 15.21 12.39 -17.36
C THR A 229 15.95 11.16 -16.85
N ARG A 230 16.84 11.33 -15.87
CA ARG A 230 17.51 10.20 -15.25
C ARG A 230 16.55 9.39 -14.38
N LEU A 231 16.53 8.07 -14.58
CA LEU A 231 15.73 7.15 -13.76
C LEU A 231 16.22 7.11 -12.31
N LEU A 232 17.53 7.09 -12.13
CA LEU A 232 18.16 6.99 -10.81
C LEU A 232 18.59 8.36 -10.29
N ARG A 233 18.49 8.53 -8.97
CA ARG A 233 19.06 9.70 -8.27
C ARG A 233 20.54 9.46 -7.99
N PHE A 234 21.34 10.52 -7.91
CA PHE A 234 22.73 10.46 -7.46
C PHE A 234 22.85 10.30 -5.96
N THR A 235 21.93 10.94 -5.23
CA THR A 235 21.89 10.96 -3.78
C THR A 235 20.91 9.92 -3.26
N LYS A 236 21.17 9.38 -2.09
CA LYS A 236 20.24 8.50 -1.38
C LYS A 236 18.94 9.28 -1.09
N LEU A 237 17.80 8.60 -1.21
CA LEU A 237 16.52 9.15 -0.82
C LEU A 237 16.51 9.48 0.67
N THR A 238 16.01 10.67 0.98
CA THR A 238 15.73 11.11 2.34
C THR A 238 14.28 10.78 2.71
N VAL A 239 13.98 10.75 4.01
CA VAL A 239 12.59 10.62 4.48
C VAL A 239 11.73 11.80 4.00
N ALA A 240 12.30 12.99 3.87
CA ALA A 240 11.61 14.15 3.30
C ALA A 240 11.17 13.92 1.83
N ASP A 241 12.03 13.29 1.01
CA ASP A 241 11.65 12.92 -0.36
C ASP A 241 10.50 11.91 -0.40
N GLU A 242 10.47 10.96 0.52
CA GLU A 242 9.39 9.98 0.65
C GLU A 242 8.08 10.64 1.07
N ILE A 243 8.13 11.60 2.00
CA ILE A 243 6.98 12.41 2.42
C ILE A 243 6.40 13.17 1.22
N GLU A 244 7.22 13.92 0.49
CA GLU A 244 6.77 14.70 -0.68
C GLU A 244 6.19 13.81 -1.78
N ASN A 245 6.78 12.63 -2.01
CA ASN A 245 6.26 11.68 -2.97
C ASN A 245 4.86 11.18 -2.57
N ALA A 246 4.66 10.80 -1.30
CA ALA A 246 3.36 10.36 -0.80
C ALA A 246 2.29 11.47 -0.90
N LEU A 247 2.65 12.71 -0.54
CA LEU A 247 1.74 13.86 -0.61
C LEU A 247 1.23 14.11 -2.03
N SER A 248 2.02 13.83 -3.05
CA SER A 248 1.61 13.99 -4.46
C SER A 248 0.38 13.15 -4.83
N TYR A 249 0.11 12.03 -4.14
CA TYR A 249 -1.08 11.21 -4.35
C TYR A 249 -2.32 11.78 -3.66
N TYR A 250 -2.14 12.51 -2.54
CA TYR A 250 -3.22 13.27 -1.91
C TYR A 250 -3.71 14.39 -2.84
N GLU A 251 -2.79 15.17 -3.38
CA GLU A 251 -3.09 16.26 -4.32
C GLU A 251 -3.75 15.74 -5.61
N ALA A 252 -3.22 14.66 -6.18
CA ALA A 252 -3.70 14.13 -7.45
C ALA A 252 -5.03 13.39 -7.32
N THR A 253 -5.24 12.65 -6.25
CA THR A 253 -6.32 11.64 -6.16
C THR A 253 -7.19 11.79 -4.92
N PHE A 254 -6.62 11.66 -3.70
CA PHE A 254 -7.46 11.46 -2.51
C PHE A 254 -8.33 12.66 -2.16
N LEU A 255 -7.80 13.87 -2.17
CA LEU A 255 -8.54 15.10 -1.87
C LEU A 255 -9.73 15.34 -2.80
N ARG A 256 -9.66 14.82 -4.03
CA ARG A 256 -10.70 15.01 -5.05
C ARG A 256 -11.69 13.86 -5.12
N GLU A 257 -11.20 12.62 -4.97
CA GLU A 257 -12.03 11.44 -5.23
C GLU A 257 -12.77 10.93 -3.99
N ILE A 258 -12.21 11.08 -2.78
CA ILE A 258 -12.89 10.66 -1.56
C ILE A 258 -14.21 11.42 -1.34
N PRO A 259 -14.27 12.76 -1.46
CA PRO A 259 -15.54 13.48 -1.35
C PRO A 259 -16.62 13.03 -2.35
N LYS A 260 -16.22 12.63 -3.57
CA LYS A 260 -17.16 12.10 -4.58
C LYS A 260 -17.73 10.74 -4.19
N ILE A 261 -16.90 9.86 -3.59
CA ILE A 261 -17.36 8.56 -3.07
C ILE A 261 -18.47 8.77 -2.04
N TYR A 262 -18.34 9.73 -1.15
CA TYR A 262 -19.39 10.05 -0.16
C TYR A 262 -20.65 10.60 -0.80
N ALA A 263 -20.51 11.52 -1.78
CA ALA A 263 -21.66 12.08 -2.49
C ALA A 263 -22.43 10.99 -3.24
N ASP A 264 -21.74 10.04 -3.86
CA ASP A 264 -22.37 8.90 -4.52
C ASP A 264 -23.07 7.95 -3.54
N LEU A 265 -22.42 7.66 -2.40
CA LEU A 265 -23.03 6.86 -1.32
C LEU A 265 -24.33 7.50 -0.80
N GLU A 266 -24.32 8.80 -0.50
CA GLU A 266 -25.49 9.52 -0.01
C GLU A 266 -26.63 9.51 -1.03
N ARG A 267 -26.32 9.68 -2.31
CA ARG A 267 -27.30 9.57 -3.40
C ARG A 267 -27.90 8.16 -3.50
N GLU A 268 -27.06 7.12 -3.47
CA GLU A 268 -27.48 5.73 -3.53
C GLU A 268 -28.28 5.28 -2.28
N LEU A 269 -28.04 5.91 -1.16
CA LEU A 269 -28.73 5.68 0.11
C LEU A 269 -29.95 6.59 0.30
N ALA A 270 -30.54 7.09 -0.79
CA ALA A 270 -31.72 7.94 -0.78
C ALA A 270 -31.59 9.21 0.09
N GLY A 271 -30.45 9.85 0.03
CA GLY A 271 -30.15 11.08 0.76
C GLY A 271 -29.87 10.89 2.26
N GLN A 272 -29.67 9.64 2.71
CA GLN A 272 -29.20 9.41 4.09
C GLN A 272 -27.78 9.98 4.25
N LYS A 273 -27.58 10.81 5.28
CA LYS A 273 -26.28 11.37 5.60
C LYS A 273 -25.31 10.26 6.01
N VAL A 274 -24.15 10.22 5.36
CA VAL A 274 -23.08 9.28 5.65
C VAL A 274 -21.99 9.99 6.46
N HIS A 275 -21.70 9.52 7.67
CA HIS A 275 -20.60 10.04 8.47
C HIS A 275 -19.25 9.60 7.91
N SER A 276 -18.17 10.35 8.19
CA SER A 276 -16.83 10.05 7.73
C SER A 276 -16.30 8.76 8.36
N PHE A 277 -16.16 7.72 7.56
CA PHE A 277 -15.67 6.39 7.94
C PHE A 277 -14.36 6.01 7.23
N LEU A 278 -14.10 6.61 6.05
CA LEU A 278 -12.88 6.36 5.27
C LEU A 278 -11.81 7.34 5.74
N ARG A 279 -10.74 6.82 6.34
CA ARG A 279 -9.68 7.61 6.97
C ARG A 279 -8.33 7.16 6.46
N MET A 280 -7.56 8.10 5.93
CA MET A 280 -6.22 7.79 5.43
C MET A 280 -5.24 7.67 6.59
N GLY A 281 -4.44 6.61 6.58
CA GLY A 281 -3.31 6.44 7.47
C GLY A 281 -1.97 6.65 6.75
N ASN A 282 -0.91 6.90 7.50
CA ASN A 282 0.43 7.13 6.97
C ASN A 282 1.52 6.68 7.96
N TRP A 283 2.52 5.96 7.48
CA TRP A 283 3.71 5.59 8.25
C TRP A 283 4.91 6.48 7.97
N ILE A 284 4.87 7.23 6.85
CA ILE A 284 6.03 7.98 6.36
C ILE A 284 6.26 9.18 7.28
N GLY A 285 7.39 9.17 7.96
CA GLY A 285 7.75 10.15 8.99
C GLY A 285 7.44 9.73 10.43
N GLY A 286 6.72 8.58 10.64
CA GLY A 286 6.42 8.04 11.98
C GLY A 286 7.01 6.66 12.27
N ASP A 287 7.40 5.92 11.23
CA ASP A 287 7.97 4.57 11.34
C ASP A 287 9.48 4.61 11.59
N ARG A 288 9.88 4.29 12.83
CA ARG A 288 11.28 4.25 13.29
C ARG A 288 11.88 2.86 13.30
N ASP A 289 11.08 1.81 13.17
CA ASP A 289 11.58 0.43 13.25
C ASP A 289 12.73 0.21 12.25
N GLY A 290 13.98 0.19 12.82
CA GLY A 290 15.23 0.08 12.06
C GLY A 290 15.43 1.17 11.01
N ASN A 291 14.86 2.36 11.18
CA ASN A 291 15.14 3.54 10.36
C ASN A 291 15.67 4.70 11.23
N PRO A 292 17.00 4.82 11.37
CA PRO A 292 17.60 5.87 12.20
C PRO A 292 17.37 7.29 11.66
N ASN A 293 16.85 7.43 10.44
CA ASN A 293 16.60 8.72 9.80
C ASN A 293 15.22 9.32 10.17
N VAL A 294 14.41 8.61 10.97
CA VAL A 294 13.13 9.11 11.48
C VAL A 294 13.29 9.56 12.92
N SER A 295 13.07 10.84 13.16
CA SER A 295 13.22 11.53 14.45
C SER A 295 11.98 12.38 14.75
N ALA A 296 11.93 13.01 15.92
CA ALA A 296 10.90 13.99 16.26
C ALA A 296 10.83 15.16 15.25
N GLN A 297 11.98 15.61 14.73
CA GLN A 297 12.00 16.64 13.68
C GLN A 297 11.39 16.13 12.37
N THR A 298 11.69 14.88 11.99
CA THR A 298 11.11 14.26 10.80
C THR A 298 9.58 14.14 10.93
N LEU A 299 9.10 13.75 12.10
CA LEU A 299 7.68 13.66 12.41
C LEU A 299 7.00 15.04 12.29
N ASN A 300 7.58 16.06 12.89
CA ASN A 300 7.07 17.44 12.82
C ASN A 300 7.08 17.96 11.37
N TYR A 301 8.10 17.65 10.58
CA TYR A 301 8.17 17.99 9.18
C TYR A 301 7.03 17.30 8.39
N ALA A 302 6.82 16.00 8.60
CA ALA A 302 5.76 15.24 7.92
C ALA A 302 4.38 15.86 8.20
N LEU A 303 4.06 16.15 9.46
CA LEU A 303 2.78 16.73 9.85
C LEU A 303 2.61 18.16 9.33
N GLY A 304 3.66 18.97 9.36
CA GLY A 304 3.65 20.32 8.80
C GLY A 304 3.39 20.31 7.30
N ARG A 305 4.03 19.41 6.55
CA ARG A 305 3.81 19.25 5.11
C ARG A 305 2.42 18.70 4.78
N GLN A 306 1.88 17.79 5.58
CA GLN A 306 0.51 17.32 5.44
C GLN A 306 -0.50 18.45 5.63
N ALA A 307 -0.32 19.27 6.67
CA ALA A 307 -1.15 20.43 6.93
C ALA A 307 -1.07 21.47 5.80
N ASP A 308 0.13 21.71 5.26
CA ASP A 308 0.34 22.62 4.12
C ASP A 308 -0.47 22.18 2.89
N VAL A 309 -0.44 20.89 2.55
CA VAL A 309 -1.20 20.34 1.42
C VAL A 309 -2.71 20.47 1.64
N ALA A 310 -3.22 20.13 2.82
CA ALA A 310 -4.63 20.25 3.15
C ALA A 310 -5.12 21.70 3.06
N LEU A 311 -4.41 22.62 3.71
CA LEU A 311 -4.78 24.04 3.79
C LEU A 311 -4.69 24.74 2.42
N ARG A 312 -3.70 24.41 1.59
CA ARG A 312 -3.60 24.94 0.22
C ARG A 312 -4.74 24.46 -0.68
N HIS A 313 -5.17 23.22 -0.49
CA HIS A 313 -6.36 22.72 -1.17
C HIS A 313 -7.60 23.50 -0.71
N TYR A 314 -7.82 23.70 0.58
CA TYR A 314 -8.96 24.47 1.09
C TYR A 314 -8.93 25.92 0.65
N LEU A 315 -7.78 26.59 0.70
CA LEU A 315 -7.61 27.94 0.19
C LEU A 315 -7.99 28.04 -1.29
N THR A 316 -7.60 27.08 -2.10
CA THR A 316 -7.94 27.04 -3.53
C THR A 316 -9.45 26.91 -3.73
N GLU A 317 -10.09 25.97 -3.03
CA GLU A 317 -11.51 25.72 -3.16
C GLU A 317 -12.36 26.89 -2.63
N VAL A 318 -11.98 27.49 -1.48
CA VAL A 318 -12.64 28.68 -0.92
C VAL A 318 -12.54 29.86 -1.86
N HIS A 319 -11.37 30.07 -2.50
CA HIS A 319 -11.21 31.15 -3.48
C HIS A 319 -12.12 30.98 -4.72
N LEU A 320 -12.18 29.75 -5.25
CA LEU A 320 -13.04 29.45 -6.39
C LEU A 320 -14.53 29.61 -6.02
N LEU A 321 -14.89 29.12 -4.82
CA LEU A 321 -16.24 29.26 -4.29
C LEU A 321 -16.65 30.75 -4.12
N GLY A 322 -15.70 31.63 -3.70
CA GLY A 322 -15.91 33.07 -3.61
C GLY A 322 -16.22 33.71 -4.96
N GLY A 323 -15.67 33.18 -6.05
CA GLY A 323 -16.02 33.61 -7.41
C GLY A 323 -17.40 33.12 -7.86
N GLU A 324 -17.78 31.87 -7.46
CA GLU A 324 -19.07 31.27 -7.81
C GLU A 324 -20.24 31.88 -7.03
N LEU A 325 -20.03 32.31 -5.79
CA LEU A 325 -21.06 32.83 -4.88
C LEU A 325 -21.06 34.36 -4.77
N SER A 326 -20.77 35.08 -5.84
CA SER A 326 -20.90 36.55 -5.95
C SER A 326 -22.35 36.97 -6.15
N MET A 327 -23.23 36.58 -5.23
CA MET A 327 -24.67 36.86 -5.36
C MET A 327 -25.09 38.07 -4.52
N SER A 328 -25.92 38.93 -5.14
CA SER A 328 -26.53 40.06 -4.46
C SER A 328 -27.50 39.61 -3.38
N GLN A 329 -27.44 40.21 -2.20
CA GLN A 329 -28.38 39.96 -1.11
C GLN A 329 -29.81 40.30 -1.50
N ALA A 330 -29.98 41.34 -2.34
CA ALA A 330 -31.30 41.75 -2.82
C ALA A 330 -31.98 40.69 -3.70
N LEU A 331 -31.18 39.87 -4.41
CA LEU A 331 -31.69 38.85 -5.33
C LEU A 331 -31.78 37.46 -4.68
N ALA A 332 -30.77 37.06 -3.92
CA ALA A 332 -30.67 35.71 -3.36
C ALA A 332 -31.18 35.61 -1.90
N GLY A 333 -31.10 36.69 -1.14
CA GLY A 333 -31.31 36.63 0.30
C GLY A 333 -30.16 35.94 1.05
N CYS A 334 -30.12 36.05 2.35
CA CYS A 334 -29.23 35.27 3.22
C CYS A 334 -29.78 35.21 4.65
N SER A 335 -29.40 34.19 5.38
CA SER A 335 -29.74 34.02 6.81
C SER A 335 -28.99 35.04 7.70
N ASP A 336 -29.51 35.30 8.91
CA ASP A 336 -28.85 36.20 9.86
C ASP A 336 -27.46 35.71 10.26
N ALA A 337 -27.31 34.39 10.45
CA ALA A 337 -26.00 33.79 10.72
C ALA A 337 -24.99 34.05 9.58
N MET A 338 -25.47 33.98 8.33
CA MET A 338 -24.66 34.29 7.14
C MET A 338 -24.26 35.75 7.08
N ARG A 339 -25.19 36.65 7.44
CA ARG A 339 -24.93 38.09 7.50
C ARG A 339 -23.86 38.41 8.55
N LEU A 340 -23.99 37.86 9.74
CA LEU A 340 -22.97 38.03 10.81
C LEU A 340 -21.59 37.51 10.38
N LEU A 341 -21.53 36.39 9.69
CA LEU A 341 -20.29 35.85 9.15
C LEU A 341 -19.68 36.79 8.11
N ALA A 342 -20.49 37.38 7.23
CA ALA A 342 -20.06 38.39 6.25
C ALA A 342 -19.59 39.70 6.91
N GLU A 343 -20.24 40.14 7.98
CA GLU A 343 -19.86 41.35 8.75
C GLU A 343 -18.55 41.18 9.51
N SER A 344 -18.24 39.95 9.96
CA SER A 344 -16.94 39.60 10.58
C SER A 344 -15.76 39.60 9.63
N SER A 345 -16.01 39.67 8.29
CA SER A 345 -14.98 39.66 7.28
C SER A 345 -14.17 40.96 7.26
N PRO A 346 -12.83 40.90 7.07
CA PRO A 346 -12.00 42.08 6.87
C PRO A 346 -12.19 42.76 5.50
N ASP A 347 -13.09 42.24 4.69
CA ASP A 347 -13.37 42.77 3.33
C ASP A 347 -14.20 44.06 3.44
N THR A 348 -13.56 45.19 3.17
CA THR A 348 -14.16 46.52 3.16
C THR A 348 -14.49 47.05 1.77
N SER A 349 -14.41 46.21 0.74
CA SER A 349 -14.67 46.63 -0.65
C SER A 349 -16.10 47.09 -0.81
N GLU A 350 -16.30 48.31 -1.27
CA GLU A 350 -17.61 48.89 -1.60
C GLU A 350 -18.35 48.09 -2.66
N HIS A 351 -17.63 47.48 -3.60
CA HIS A 351 -18.22 46.65 -4.67
C HIS A 351 -18.80 45.32 -4.18
N ARG A 352 -18.49 44.91 -2.96
CA ARG A 352 -18.94 43.64 -2.38
C ARG A 352 -19.88 43.79 -1.18
N GLN A 353 -20.32 45.01 -0.90
CA GLN A 353 -21.22 45.23 0.24
C GLN A 353 -22.54 44.48 0.11
N ASP A 354 -23.05 44.33 -1.09
CA ASP A 354 -24.26 43.57 -1.40
C ASP A 354 -24.01 42.06 -1.69
N GLU A 355 -22.78 41.56 -1.51
CA GLU A 355 -22.40 40.17 -1.77
C GLU A 355 -22.04 39.44 -0.46
N PRO A 356 -22.99 39.08 0.41
CA PRO A 356 -22.69 38.54 1.74
C PRO A 356 -21.89 37.24 1.69
N TYR A 357 -22.21 36.32 0.77
CA TYR A 357 -21.50 35.04 0.63
C TYR A 357 -20.04 35.25 0.23
N ARG A 358 -19.78 36.13 -0.73
CA ARG A 358 -18.42 36.42 -1.17
C ARG A 358 -17.60 37.15 -0.10
N ARG A 359 -18.21 38.09 0.61
CA ARG A 359 -17.57 38.76 1.76
C ARG A 359 -17.16 37.76 2.85
N ALA A 360 -18.09 36.87 3.25
CA ALA A 360 -17.80 35.83 4.22
C ALA A 360 -16.66 34.92 3.75
N LEU A 361 -16.67 34.49 2.49
CA LEU A 361 -15.60 33.66 1.91
C LEU A 361 -14.26 34.39 1.86
N THR A 362 -14.24 35.71 1.67
CA THR A 362 -13.02 36.52 1.82
C THR A 362 -12.50 36.45 3.26
N GLY A 363 -13.37 36.52 4.26
CA GLY A 363 -13.03 36.36 5.67
C GLY A 363 -12.53 34.96 6.00
N VAL A 364 -13.21 33.94 5.50
CA VAL A 364 -12.79 32.53 5.64
C VAL A 364 -11.41 32.30 5.00
N TYR A 365 -11.17 32.86 3.80
CA TYR A 365 -9.86 32.79 3.15
C TYR A 365 -8.76 33.45 3.99
N SER A 366 -9.02 34.62 4.56
CA SER A 366 -8.10 35.34 5.41
C SER A 366 -7.72 34.52 6.67
N ARG A 367 -8.72 33.94 7.32
CA ARG A 367 -8.51 33.06 8.49
C ARG A 367 -7.71 31.81 8.13
N LEU A 368 -8.01 31.16 6.97
CA LEU A 368 -7.24 30.02 6.48
C LEU A 368 -5.80 30.39 6.14
N ALA A 369 -5.56 31.55 5.56
CA ALA A 369 -4.22 32.05 5.27
C ALA A 369 -3.42 32.28 6.58
N ALA A 370 -4.07 32.80 7.62
CA ALA A 370 -3.49 32.93 8.95
C ALA A 370 -3.21 31.55 9.56
N THR A 371 -4.13 30.59 9.43
CA THR A 371 -3.95 29.20 9.87
C THR A 371 -2.77 28.52 9.17
N LEU A 372 -2.64 28.69 7.86
CA LEU A 372 -1.49 28.17 7.09
C LEU A 372 -0.17 28.72 7.63
N LYS A 373 -0.11 30.02 7.86
CA LYS A 373 1.08 30.67 8.42
C LYS A 373 1.40 30.18 9.83
N ASP A 374 0.40 30.06 10.69
CA ASP A 374 0.55 29.58 12.06
C ASP A 374 1.02 28.12 12.12
N LEU A 375 0.35 27.21 11.38
CA LEU A 375 0.65 25.78 11.42
C LEU A 375 1.91 25.38 10.64
N THR A 376 2.26 26.09 9.58
CA THR A 376 3.31 25.64 8.65
C THR A 376 4.41 26.68 8.40
N GLY A 377 4.20 27.93 8.79
CA GLY A 377 5.05 29.06 8.40
C GLY A 377 4.87 29.50 6.93
N GLY A 378 4.02 28.81 6.18
CA GLY A 378 3.77 29.06 4.75
C GLY A 378 2.90 30.28 4.50
N GLU A 379 2.95 30.78 3.25
CA GLU A 379 2.09 31.88 2.79
C GLU A 379 1.08 31.37 1.76
N ALA A 380 -0.11 31.93 1.75
CA ALA A 380 -1.13 31.66 0.76
C ALA A 380 -0.67 32.09 -0.63
N ALA A 381 -0.95 31.29 -1.66
CA ALA A 381 -0.52 31.57 -3.03
C ALA A 381 -1.16 32.83 -3.63
N ARG A 382 -2.31 33.25 -3.08
CA ARG A 382 -3.01 34.46 -3.48
C ARG A 382 -3.08 35.40 -2.29
N HIS A 383 -3.09 36.71 -2.58
CA HIS A 383 -3.20 37.74 -1.56
C HIS A 383 -4.43 37.53 -0.67
N ALA A 384 -4.23 37.48 0.62
CA ALA A 384 -5.28 37.45 1.64
C ALA A 384 -5.48 38.86 2.22
N VAL A 385 -6.73 39.29 2.36
CA VAL A 385 -7.06 40.56 2.96
C VAL A 385 -6.88 40.46 4.47
N ALA A 386 -5.89 41.16 5.02
CA ALA A 386 -5.59 41.23 6.47
C ALA A 386 -5.67 39.84 7.17
N PRO A 387 -4.77 38.89 6.84
CA PRO A 387 -4.81 37.54 7.40
C PRO A 387 -4.62 37.59 8.93
N GLN A 388 -5.67 37.20 9.64
CA GLN A 388 -5.74 37.23 11.12
C GLN A 388 -6.75 36.18 11.62
N ASN A 389 -6.80 36.00 12.92
CA ASN A 389 -7.76 35.11 13.61
C ASN A 389 -7.74 33.70 13.00
N PRO A 390 -6.61 32.97 13.09
CA PRO A 390 -6.51 31.64 12.53
C PRO A 390 -7.58 30.70 13.10
N TYR A 391 -8.00 29.73 12.30
CA TYR A 391 -8.77 28.61 12.81
C TYR A 391 -7.88 27.73 13.68
N LEU A 392 -8.19 27.59 14.95
CA LEU A 392 -7.45 26.73 15.86
C LEU A 392 -7.79 25.24 15.65
N ARG A 393 -8.99 24.96 15.15
CA ARG A 393 -9.49 23.62 14.88
C ARG A 393 -10.21 23.59 13.54
N SER A 394 -10.14 22.44 12.88
CA SER A 394 -10.85 22.21 11.60
C SER A 394 -12.38 22.28 11.75
N GLU A 395 -12.90 21.99 12.95
CA GLU A 395 -14.33 22.08 13.27
C GLU A 395 -14.85 23.53 13.22
N ASP A 396 -14.02 24.50 13.57
CA ASP A 396 -14.39 25.91 13.51
C ASP A 396 -14.51 26.38 12.04
N PHE A 397 -13.59 25.93 11.18
CA PHE A 397 -13.68 26.16 9.73
C PHE A 397 -14.92 25.44 9.14
N LEU A 398 -15.17 24.23 9.56
CA LEU A 398 -16.34 23.45 9.14
C LEU A 398 -17.65 24.12 9.53
N ALA A 399 -17.72 24.76 10.72
CA ALA A 399 -18.87 25.51 11.19
C ALA A 399 -19.19 26.69 10.24
N ASP A 400 -18.17 27.45 9.83
CA ASP A 400 -18.35 28.56 8.87
C ASP A 400 -18.88 28.04 7.51
N LEU A 401 -18.31 26.93 6.99
CA LEU A 401 -18.79 26.33 5.74
C LEU A 401 -20.24 25.82 5.84
N ARG A 402 -20.64 25.26 6.99
CA ARG A 402 -22.03 24.83 7.23
C ARG A 402 -22.99 26.00 7.36
N THR A 403 -22.54 27.16 7.85
CA THR A 403 -23.33 28.41 7.84
C THR A 403 -23.64 28.83 6.41
N LEU A 404 -22.65 28.78 5.49
CA LEU A 404 -22.90 29.02 4.07
C LEU A 404 -23.91 28.01 3.49
N GLN A 405 -23.71 26.73 3.75
CA GLN A 405 -24.58 25.66 3.25
C GLN A 405 -26.02 25.84 3.73
N SER A 406 -26.22 26.06 5.03
CA SER A 406 -27.54 26.22 5.63
C SER A 406 -28.26 27.45 5.10
N SER A 407 -27.53 28.55 4.91
CA SER A 407 -28.11 29.79 4.35
C SER A 407 -28.52 29.61 2.89
N LEU A 408 -27.67 28.96 2.06
CA LEU A 408 -28.01 28.66 0.66
C LEU A 408 -29.25 27.75 0.57
N SER A 409 -29.31 26.69 1.37
CA SER A 409 -30.46 25.77 1.38
C SER A 409 -31.76 26.48 1.82
N ALA A 410 -31.71 27.34 2.84
CA ALA A 410 -32.84 28.10 3.28
C ALA A 410 -33.38 29.09 2.23
N HIS A 411 -32.58 29.51 1.27
CA HIS A 411 -32.91 30.44 0.20
C HIS A 411 -32.91 29.80 -1.19
N HIS A 412 -33.27 28.53 -1.29
CA HIS A 412 -33.42 27.78 -2.55
C HIS A 412 -32.13 27.64 -3.38
N GLY A 413 -30.94 27.83 -2.75
CA GLY A 413 -29.64 27.75 -3.38
C GLY A 413 -28.98 26.37 -3.33
N GLU A 414 -29.71 25.29 -3.09
CA GLU A 414 -29.15 23.92 -2.95
C GLU A 414 -28.30 23.51 -4.15
N ALA A 415 -28.72 23.86 -5.36
CA ALA A 415 -27.96 23.53 -6.57
C ALA A 415 -26.53 24.12 -6.57
N LEU A 416 -26.33 25.26 -5.89
CA LEU A 416 -25.03 25.93 -5.78
C LEU A 416 -24.09 25.21 -4.78
N THR A 417 -24.65 24.43 -3.86
CA THR A 417 -23.83 23.71 -2.86
C THR A 417 -23.17 22.45 -3.41
N ALA A 418 -23.82 21.80 -4.39
CA ALA A 418 -23.48 20.45 -4.83
C ALA A 418 -22.10 20.34 -5.50
N GLN A 419 -21.67 21.36 -6.26
CA GLN A 419 -20.48 21.27 -7.10
C GLN A 419 -19.18 21.45 -6.32
N ARG A 420 -19.14 22.36 -5.33
CA ARG A 420 -17.91 22.74 -4.62
C ARG A 420 -18.07 22.80 -3.11
N LEU A 421 -19.11 23.42 -2.58
CA LEU A 421 -19.26 23.60 -1.14
C LEU A 421 -19.45 22.25 -0.41
N HIS A 422 -20.30 21.38 -0.90
CA HIS A 422 -20.52 20.07 -0.30
C HIS A 422 -19.26 19.17 -0.38
N PRO A 423 -18.57 19.03 -1.53
CA PRO A 423 -17.26 18.37 -1.60
C PRO A 423 -16.21 18.98 -0.66
N LEU A 424 -16.16 20.31 -0.50
CA LEU A 424 -15.22 20.97 0.42
C LEU A 424 -15.54 20.64 1.88
N ILE A 425 -16.82 20.73 2.29
CA ILE A 425 -17.27 20.32 3.63
C ILE A 425 -16.82 18.87 3.90
N ARG A 426 -17.07 17.98 2.95
CA ARG A 426 -16.69 16.57 3.08
C ARG A 426 -15.17 16.39 3.17
N ALA A 427 -14.39 17.14 2.39
CA ALA A 427 -12.94 17.12 2.46
C ALA A 427 -12.43 17.53 3.85
N VAL A 428 -13.00 18.61 4.43
CA VAL A 428 -12.64 19.03 5.80
C VAL A 428 -13.03 17.98 6.84
N GLU A 429 -14.20 17.36 6.72
CA GLU A 429 -14.64 16.29 7.64
C GLU A 429 -13.72 15.05 7.61
N VAL A 430 -13.14 14.73 6.45
CA VAL A 430 -12.27 13.55 6.26
C VAL A 430 -10.82 13.85 6.62
N PHE A 431 -10.30 14.98 6.15
CA PHE A 431 -8.86 15.30 6.17
C PHE A 431 -8.46 16.29 7.29
N GLY A 432 -9.42 17.03 7.88
CA GLY A 432 -9.12 18.04 8.90
C GLY A 432 -8.01 18.98 8.47
N PHE A 433 -7.15 19.39 9.39
CA PHE A 433 -5.89 20.06 9.09
C PHE A 433 -4.68 19.11 9.04
N HIS A 434 -4.86 17.85 9.46
CA HIS A 434 -3.81 16.84 9.55
C HIS A 434 -3.62 16.00 8.28
N LEU A 435 -4.54 16.05 7.33
CA LEU A 435 -4.58 15.31 6.06
C LEU A 435 -4.68 13.78 6.22
N ALA A 436 -3.80 13.17 7.01
CA ALA A 436 -3.77 11.74 7.30
C ALA A 436 -3.28 11.48 8.72
N THR A 437 -3.76 10.41 9.34
CA THR A 437 -3.27 9.95 10.63
C THR A 437 -1.89 9.32 10.49
N VAL A 438 -0.88 9.86 11.16
CA VAL A 438 0.46 9.28 11.20
C VAL A 438 0.53 8.24 12.31
N ASP A 439 0.90 7.02 11.97
CA ASP A 439 1.18 5.98 12.95
C ASP A 439 2.65 6.06 13.39
N LEU A 440 2.88 6.01 14.69
CA LEU A 440 4.22 5.81 15.25
C LEU A 440 4.53 4.32 15.30
N ARG A 441 5.78 3.95 15.02
CA ARG A 441 6.23 2.55 15.13
C ARG A 441 7.66 2.46 15.60
N GLN A 442 7.93 1.51 16.52
CA GLN A 442 9.27 1.14 16.96
C GLN A 442 9.27 -0.33 17.40
N SER A 443 10.44 -0.93 17.48
CA SER A 443 10.65 -2.31 17.92
C SER A 443 10.65 -2.42 19.46
N SER A 444 10.13 -3.50 20.00
CA SER A 444 10.00 -3.77 21.46
C SER A 444 11.36 -3.72 22.17
N ASP A 445 12.44 -4.24 21.55
CA ASP A 445 13.78 -4.21 22.12
C ASP A 445 14.27 -2.77 22.43
N LYS A 446 13.83 -1.78 21.64
CA LYS A 446 14.17 -0.37 21.89
C LYS A 446 13.38 0.21 23.04
N HIS A 447 12.14 -0.21 23.26
CA HIS A 447 11.37 0.19 24.43
C HIS A 447 11.99 -0.41 25.70
N GLU A 448 12.34 -1.70 25.67
CA GLU A 448 13.03 -2.36 26.79
C GLU A 448 14.34 -1.65 27.16
N GLU A 449 15.19 -1.29 26.16
CA GLU A 449 16.42 -0.54 26.39
C GLU A 449 16.17 0.81 27.06
N VAL A 450 15.17 1.58 26.59
CA VAL A 450 14.83 2.90 27.13
C VAL A 450 14.24 2.79 28.54
N VAL A 451 13.32 1.87 28.78
CA VAL A 451 12.72 1.63 30.11
C VAL A 451 13.79 1.18 31.10
N ALA A 452 14.70 0.30 30.70
CA ALA A 452 15.82 -0.14 31.53
C ALA A 452 16.71 1.05 31.97
N GLU A 453 17.00 1.97 31.07
CA GLU A 453 17.79 3.17 31.36
C GLU A 453 17.04 4.12 32.31
N LEU A 454 15.75 4.36 32.09
CA LEU A 454 14.92 5.17 33.00
C LEU A 454 14.88 4.59 34.42
N LEU A 455 14.70 3.27 34.53
CA LEU A 455 14.66 2.58 35.82
C LEU A 455 16.00 2.60 36.55
N ALA A 456 17.09 2.45 35.83
CA ALA A 456 18.43 2.53 36.38
C ALA A 456 18.76 3.96 36.86
N ALA A 457 18.42 4.98 36.07
CA ALA A 457 18.60 6.38 36.42
C ALA A 457 17.77 6.77 37.66
N ALA A 458 16.53 6.30 37.76
CA ALA A 458 15.64 6.48 38.90
C ALA A 458 16.03 5.63 40.12
N ARG A 459 17.04 4.74 40.02
CA ARG A 459 17.49 3.79 41.04
C ARG A 459 16.39 2.84 41.53
N ILE A 460 15.49 2.44 40.64
CA ILE A 460 14.39 1.51 40.93
C ILE A 460 14.82 0.08 40.62
N GLU A 461 15.36 -0.16 39.43
CA GLU A 461 15.86 -1.46 38.97
C GLU A 461 17.04 -1.28 38.00
N ALA A 462 18.19 -1.81 38.36
CA ALA A 462 19.41 -1.66 37.58
C ALA A 462 19.61 -2.77 36.50
N ARG A 463 18.83 -3.85 36.59
CA ARG A 463 18.98 -5.02 35.73
C ARG A 463 17.65 -5.47 35.12
N TYR A 464 16.83 -4.50 34.70
CA TYR A 464 15.50 -4.73 34.14
C TYR A 464 15.49 -5.80 33.04
N THR A 465 16.46 -5.75 32.12
CA THR A 465 16.57 -6.71 30.99
C THR A 465 16.83 -8.14 31.42
N ARG A 466 17.18 -8.39 32.68
CA ARG A 466 17.42 -9.74 33.25
C ARG A 466 16.22 -10.29 34.05
N LEU A 467 15.19 -9.46 34.24
CA LEU A 467 13.97 -9.91 34.90
C LEU A 467 13.21 -10.88 33.98
N ASP A 468 12.57 -11.87 34.58
CA ASP A 468 11.58 -12.68 33.89
C ASP A 468 10.30 -11.89 33.63
N GLU A 469 9.45 -12.40 32.76
CA GLU A 469 8.23 -11.70 32.33
C GLU A 469 7.29 -11.35 33.48
N ALA A 470 7.11 -12.25 34.46
CA ALA A 470 6.25 -12.01 35.61
C ALA A 470 6.79 -10.89 36.50
N ALA A 471 8.10 -10.78 36.70
CA ALA A 471 8.76 -9.74 37.45
C ALA A 471 8.70 -8.39 36.70
N ARG A 472 8.85 -8.41 35.37
CA ARG A 472 8.67 -7.20 34.51
C ARG A 472 7.25 -6.66 34.63
N GLN A 473 6.25 -7.52 34.46
CA GLN A 473 4.84 -7.10 34.58
C GLN A 473 4.51 -6.54 35.97
N ALA A 474 4.94 -7.21 37.04
CA ALA A 474 4.71 -6.73 38.39
C ALA A 474 5.35 -5.35 38.64
N LEU A 475 6.58 -5.15 38.16
CA LEU A 475 7.27 -3.87 38.26
C LEU A 475 6.57 -2.79 37.45
N LEU A 476 6.23 -3.04 36.18
CA LEU A 476 5.55 -2.08 35.32
C LEU A 476 4.15 -1.73 35.84
N LEU A 477 3.39 -2.70 36.35
CA LEU A 477 2.09 -2.48 36.97
C LEU A 477 2.20 -1.56 38.17
N ARG A 478 3.19 -1.77 39.05
CA ARG A 478 3.47 -0.89 40.19
C ARG A 478 3.73 0.54 39.72
N LEU A 479 4.59 0.73 38.71
CA LEU A 479 4.99 2.05 38.19
C LEU A 479 3.85 2.77 37.47
N LEU A 480 2.97 2.05 36.78
CA LEU A 480 1.78 2.60 36.16
C LEU A 480 0.72 3.05 37.19
N ASN A 481 0.85 2.58 38.43
CA ASN A 481 0.04 3.00 39.59
C ASN A 481 0.74 4.03 40.49
N GLU A 482 1.90 4.55 40.10
CA GLU A 482 2.57 5.67 40.75
C GLU A 482 2.30 6.98 39.99
N ALA A 483 2.02 8.07 40.70
CA ALA A 483 1.74 9.37 40.09
C ALA A 483 3.01 10.06 39.53
N ARG A 484 4.18 9.71 40.08
CA ARG A 484 5.45 10.37 39.73
C ARG A 484 6.02 9.80 38.43
N PRO A 485 6.60 10.68 37.54
CA PRO A 485 7.39 10.21 36.42
C PRO A 485 8.72 9.60 36.91
N LEU A 486 9.30 8.72 36.10
CA LEU A 486 10.62 8.09 36.33
C LEU A 486 11.76 9.01 35.91
N ARG A 487 11.49 9.94 35.00
CA ARG A 487 12.50 10.78 34.36
C ARG A 487 13.22 11.67 35.39
N VAL A 488 14.54 11.51 35.49
CA VAL A 488 15.40 12.27 36.37
C VAL A 488 15.91 13.53 35.66
N LEU A 489 15.58 14.69 36.15
CA LEU A 489 16.01 15.96 35.58
C LEU A 489 17.54 16.10 35.63
N GLY A 490 18.16 16.50 34.53
CA GLY A 490 19.61 16.69 34.44
C GLY A 490 20.43 15.40 34.33
N HIS A 491 19.80 14.24 34.31
CA HIS A 491 20.50 12.97 34.01
C HIS A 491 20.90 12.92 32.52
N PRO A 492 22.15 12.53 32.19
CA PRO A 492 22.62 12.44 30.81
C PRO A 492 22.14 11.11 30.18
N TYR A 493 20.89 11.06 29.74
CA TYR A 493 20.33 9.89 29.03
C TYR A 493 21.03 9.64 27.71
N SER A 494 21.06 8.39 27.27
CA SER A 494 21.56 7.98 25.95
C SER A 494 20.83 8.70 24.81
N ALA A 495 21.47 8.76 23.64
CA ALA A 495 20.84 9.31 22.44
C ALA A 495 19.57 8.55 22.05
N LEU A 496 19.50 7.24 22.33
CA LEU A 496 18.32 6.43 22.11
C LEU A 496 17.18 6.88 23.03
N ALA A 497 17.42 6.93 24.34
CA ALA A 497 16.37 7.32 25.31
C ALA A 497 15.87 8.74 25.07
N GLN A 498 16.77 9.70 24.80
CA GLN A 498 16.39 11.05 24.44
C GLN A 498 15.55 11.09 23.15
N GLY A 499 15.94 10.36 22.12
CA GLY A 499 15.25 10.31 20.84
C GLY A 499 13.85 9.69 20.95
N GLU A 500 13.70 8.59 21.69
CA GLU A 500 12.41 7.93 21.89
C GLU A 500 11.45 8.80 22.73
N LEU A 501 11.91 9.39 23.82
CA LEU A 501 11.10 10.31 24.60
C LEU A 501 10.67 11.56 23.80
N ALA A 502 11.57 12.11 23.00
CA ALA A 502 11.25 13.25 22.12
C ALA A 502 10.15 12.95 21.10
N ILE A 503 10.04 11.69 20.63
CA ILE A 503 8.95 11.27 19.74
C ILE A 503 7.59 11.33 20.45
N PHE A 504 7.51 10.82 21.69
CA PHE A 504 6.27 10.90 22.46
C PHE A 504 5.91 12.35 22.80
N GLU A 505 6.89 13.20 23.13
CA GLU A 505 6.68 14.64 23.34
C GLU A 505 6.19 15.33 22.05
N ALA A 506 6.79 15.00 20.91
CA ALA A 506 6.35 15.51 19.61
C ALA A 506 4.92 15.05 19.26
N ALA A 507 4.56 13.82 19.62
CA ALA A 507 3.19 13.32 19.42
C ALA A 507 2.18 14.08 20.27
N LEU A 508 2.49 14.37 21.55
CA LEU A 508 1.64 15.18 22.41
C LEU A 508 1.43 16.58 21.83
N ALA A 509 2.52 17.25 21.43
CA ALA A 509 2.48 18.57 20.81
C ALA A 509 1.71 18.58 19.48
N ALA A 510 1.92 17.57 18.64
CA ALA A 510 1.25 17.43 17.36
C ALA A 510 -0.28 17.26 17.51
N ARG A 511 -0.72 16.46 18.47
CA ARG A 511 -2.15 16.29 18.77
C ARG A 511 -2.82 17.59 19.22
N ALA A 512 -2.12 18.39 20.00
CA ALA A 512 -2.60 19.71 20.42
C ALA A 512 -2.67 20.70 19.24
N ARG A 513 -1.71 20.63 18.31
CA ARG A 513 -1.55 21.56 17.19
C ARG A 513 -2.43 21.23 15.98
N TYR A 514 -2.47 19.97 15.56
CA TYR A 514 -3.16 19.51 14.35
C TYR A 514 -4.47 18.77 14.63
N GLY A 515 -4.80 18.52 15.88
CA GLY A 515 -5.96 17.76 16.33
C GLY A 515 -5.61 16.30 16.70
N LYS A 516 -6.48 15.70 17.49
CA LYS A 516 -6.28 14.34 18.04
C LYS A 516 -6.13 13.24 16.96
N GLU A 517 -6.69 13.46 15.78
CA GLU A 517 -6.63 12.53 14.65
C GLU A 517 -5.27 12.54 13.94
N ALA A 518 -4.41 13.52 14.19
CA ALA A 518 -3.08 13.61 13.56
C ALA A 518 -2.19 12.41 13.92
N ILE A 519 -2.25 11.95 15.17
CA ILE A 519 -1.53 10.76 15.66
C ILE A 519 -2.47 10.02 16.62
N ARG A 520 -2.77 8.74 16.33
CA ARG A 520 -3.68 7.91 17.14
C ARG A 520 -3.05 6.61 17.63
N HIS A 521 -2.07 6.08 16.91
CA HIS A 521 -1.59 4.72 17.08
C HIS A 521 -0.09 4.70 17.34
N TYR A 522 0.32 3.84 18.24
CA TYR A 522 1.71 3.49 18.48
C TYR A 522 1.89 1.99 18.28
N ILE A 523 2.57 1.60 17.20
CA ILE A 523 2.75 0.21 16.80
C ILE A 523 4.06 -0.32 17.40
N ILE A 524 4.00 -1.49 18.01
CA ILE A 524 5.14 -2.21 18.57
C ILE A 524 5.50 -3.35 17.62
N SER A 525 6.62 -3.24 16.91
CA SER A 525 7.18 -4.36 16.14
C SER A 525 7.77 -5.39 17.09
N HIS A 526 7.70 -6.67 16.71
CA HIS A 526 8.16 -7.78 17.56
C HIS A 526 7.51 -7.80 18.94
N THR A 527 6.18 -7.77 18.98
CA THR A 527 5.45 -7.96 20.24
C THR A 527 5.45 -9.44 20.59
N GLU A 528 6.17 -9.81 21.64
CA GLU A 528 6.36 -11.18 22.10
C GLU A 528 5.76 -11.44 23.49
N SER A 529 5.49 -10.36 24.26
CA SER A 529 5.06 -10.44 25.64
C SER A 529 4.13 -9.29 26.06
N VAL A 530 3.52 -9.42 27.25
CA VAL A 530 2.67 -8.37 27.83
C VAL A 530 3.50 -7.17 28.27
N SER A 531 4.72 -7.39 28.75
CA SER A 531 5.62 -6.29 29.16
C SER A 531 5.88 -5.31 28.02
N ASP A 532 5.97 -5.75 26.74
CA ASP A 532 6.16 -4.87 25.58
C ASP A 532 5.03 -3.81 25.46
N LEU A 533 3.80 -4.21 25.77
CA LEU A 533 2.64 -3.32 25.77
C LEU A 533 2.66 -2.36 26.97
N LEU A 534 3.01 -2.88 28.15
CA LEU A 534 3.07 -2.07 29.39
C LEU A 534 4.21 -1.06 29.35
N GLU A 535 5.34 -1.37 28.73
CA GLU A 535 6.47 -0.47 28.53
C GLU A 535 6.05 0.77 27.73
N VAL A 536 5.30 0.59 26.64
CA VAL A 536 4.81 1.71 25.84
C VAL A 536 3.77 2.54 26.61
N LEU A 537 2.93 1.92 27.45
CA LEU A 537 2.03 2.68 28.35
C LEU A 537 2.84 3.51 29.36
N LEU A 538 3.92 2.95 29.91
CA LEU A 538 4.82 3.67 30.81
C LEU A 538 5.49 4.85 30.11
N LEU A 539 6.00 4.68 28.88
CA LEU A 539 6.59 5.75 28.09
C LEU A 539 5.57 6.86 27.75
N GLN A 540 4.32 6.51 27.47
CA GLN A 540 3.24 7.48 27.30
C GLN A 540 2.95 8.26 28.58
N LYS A 541 3.02 7.59 29.75
CA LYS A 541 2.86 8.24 31.04
C LYS A 541 3.97 9.26 31.32
N GLU A 542 5.24 8.93 30.96
CA GLU A 542 6.39 9.83 31.16
C GLU A 542 6.25 11.20 30.50
N VAL A 543 5.46 11.31 29.43
CA VAL A 543 5.25 12.55 28.68
C VAL A 543 3.83 13.13 28.83
N GLY A 544 2.95 12.47 29.59
CA GLY A 544 1.57 12.92 29.81
C GLY A 544 0.57 12.55 28.71
N LEU A 545 0.90 11.64 27.80
CA LEU A 545 -0.04 11.01 26.87
C LEU A 545 -0.95 10.01 27.59
N MET A 546 -0.45 9.31 28.59
CA MET A 546 -1.27 8.59 29.57
C MET A 546 -1.41 9.43 30.83
N ARG A 547 -2.63 9.61 31.31
CA ARG A 547 -2.98 10.40 32.50
C ARG A 547 -3.76 9.56 33.51
N GLY A 548 -3.57 9.87 34.79
CA GLY A 548 -4.17 9.11 35.87
C GLY A 548 -3.38 7.86 36.24
N LEU A 549 -3.86 7.11 37.22
CA LEU A 549 -3.30 5.83 37.65
C LEU A 549 -4.02 4.69 36.94
N LEU A 550 -3.28 3.62 36.58
CA LEU A 550 -3.86 2.52 35.83
C LEU A 550 -5.05 1.87 36.57
N GLN A 551 -4.91 1.63 37.87
CA GLN A 551 -5.98 1.16 38.72
C GLN A 551 -6.77 2.33 39.32
N ASP A 552 -8.08 2.16 39.38
CA ASP A 552 -8.95 3.18 39.91
C ASP A 552 -8.72 3.39 41.43
N THR A 553 -8.55 4.63 41.81
CA THR A 553 -8.48 5.05 43.22
C THR A 553 -9.74 5.84 43.58
N PRO A 554 -10.43 5.49 44.66
CA PRO A 554 -11.64 6.26 45.11
C PRO A 554 -11.38 7.76 45.17
N GLY A 555 -12.23 8.55 44.51
CA GLY A 555 -12.14 10.02 44.52
C GLY A 555 -11.17 10.63 43.51
N GLN A 556 -10.50 9.84 42.68
CA GLN A 556 -9.67 10.32 41.57
C GLN A 556 -10.32 10.05 40.21
N ALA A 557 -10.03 10.89 39.23
CA ALA A 557 -10.44 10.63 37.83
C ALA A 557 -9.71 9.39 37.32
N GLY A 558 -10.46 8.52 36.66
CA GLY A 558 -9.88 7.30 36.07
C GLY A 558 -8.83 7.60 35.00
N SER A 559 -7.96 6.64 34.71
CA SER A 559 -6.90 6.76 33.73
C SER A 559 -7.43 6.88 32.30
N THR A 560 -6.71 7.64 31.46
CA THR A 560 -6.92 7.76 30.02
C THR A 560 -5.59 7.74 29.28
N CYS A 561 -5.61 7.27 28.03
CA CYS A 561 -4.43 7.21 27.17
C CYS A 561 -4.76 7.83 25.80
N ASP A 562 -3.89 8.67 25.29
CA ASP A 562 -4.12 9.39 24.03
C ASP A 562 -3.77 8.58 22.79
N LEU A 563 -2.84 7.61 22.88
CA LEU A 563 -2.46 6.75 21.79
C LEU A 563 -2.86 5.30 22.05
N ILE A 564 -3.46 4.68 21.06
CA ILE A 564 -3.75 3.24 21.07
C ILE A 564 -2.41 2.50 20.94
N VAL A 565 -2.10 1.63 21.90
CA VAL A 565 -0.96 0.73 21.82
C VAL A 565 -1.33 -0.44 20.92
N VAL A 566 -0.62 -0.59 19.81
CA VAL A 566 -0.92 -1.55 18.76
C VAL A 566 0.16 -2.62 18.70
N PRO A 567 -0.07 -3.84 19.22
CA PRO A 567 0.87 -4.92 19.04
C PRO A 567 0.93 -5.36 17.57
N LEU A 568 2.13 -5.66 17.07
CA LEU A 568 2.36 -6.29 15.79
C LEU A 568 2.96 -7.66 16.00
N PHE A 569 2.21 -8.69 15.61
CA PHE A 569 2.63 -10.08 15.65
C PHE A 569 3.21 -10.48 14.29
N GLU A 570 4.52 -10.75 14.23
CA GLU A 570 5.28 -10.84 12.96
C GLU A 570 5.69 -12.26 12.59
N THR A 571 6.15 -13.07 13.54
CA THR A 571 6.59 -14.44 13.30
C THR A 571 5.43 -15.45 13.39
N ILE A 572 5.68 -16.68 12.97
CA ILE A 572 4.70 -17.77 13.14
C ILE A 572 4.37 -17.99 14.62
N GLU A 573 5.38 -17.88 15.49
CA GLU A 573 5.21 -18.05 16.93
C GLU A 573 4.40 -16.89 17.54
N ASP A 574 4.70 -15.65 17.17
CA ASP A 574 3.95 -14.47 17.64
C ASP A 574 2.47 -14.58 17.26
N LEU A 575 2.18 -15.01 16.03
CA LEU A 575 0.80 -15.22 15.57
C LEU A 575 0.05 -16.27 16.39
N ARG A 576 0.74 -17.34 16.79
CA ARG A 576 0.17 -18.39 17.67
C ARG A 576 -0.11 -17.86 19.07
N ASN A 577 0.72 -16.94 19.55
CA ASN A 577 0.65 -16.34 20.87
C ASN A 577 -0.18 -15.05 20.93
N ALA A 578 -0.67 -14.51 19.80
CA ALA A 578 -1.37 -13.24 19.75
C ALA A 578 -2.59 -13.15 20.69
N ALA A 579 -3.49 -14.13 20.63
CA ALA A 579 -4.66 -14.14 21.52
C ALA A 579 -4.31 -14.45 23.00
N PRO A 580 -3.41 -15.37 23.34
CA PRO A 580 -2.88 -15.52 24.70
C PRO A 580 -2.31 -14.23 25.28
N ILE A 581 -1.41 -13.54 24.57
CA ILE A 581 -0.79 -12.29 25.03
C ILE A 581 -1.87 -11.20 25.25
N MET A 582 -2.80 -11.05 24.33
CA MET A 582 -3.87 -10.06 24.47
C MET A 582 -4.82 -10.40 25.61
N ARG A 583 -5.11 -11.68 25.85
CA ARG A 583 -5.92 -12.12 27.01
C ARG A 583 -5.24 -11.77 28.32
N GLU A 584 -3.96 -12.03 28.44
CA GLU A 584 -3.15 -11.70 29.61
C GLU A 584 -3.04 -10.19 29.81
N PHE A 585 -2.82 -9.42 28.73
CA PHE A 585 -2.79 -7.96 28.78
C PHE A 585 -4.09 -7.36 29.32
N TYR A 586 -5.25 -7.84 28.85
CA TYR A 586 -6.56 -7.37 29.36
C TYR A 586 -6.91 -7.92 30.74
N ALA A 587 -6.22 -8.94 31.22
CA ALA A 587 -6.32 -9.43 32.59
C ALA A 587 -5.51 -8.56 33.58
N VAL A 588 -4.58 -7.73 33.11
CA VAL A 588 -3.86 -6.78 33.97
C VAL A 588 -4.85 -5.77 34.57
N PRO A 589 -4.88 -5.62 35.91
CA PRO A 589 -5.86 -4.75 36.56
C PRO A 589 -5.78 -3.29 36.09
N GLY A 590 -6.90 -2.76 35.61
CA GLY A 590 -7.04 -1.39 35.13
C GLY A 590 -6.90 -1.22 33.62
N VAL A 591 -6.33 -2.16 32.86
CA VAL A 591 -6.10 -2.05 31.43
C VAL A 591 -7.42 -1.95 30.65
N ALA A 592 -8.37 -2.83 30.90
CA ALA A 592 -9.66 -2.81 30.22
C ALA A 592 -10.41 -1.48 30.43
N GLN A 593 -10.37 -0.95 31.66
CA GLN A 593 -10.97 0.34 31.99
C GLN A 593 -10.24 1.51 31.32
N LEU A 594 -8.88 1.47 31.26
CA LEU A 594 -8.07 2.44 30.55
C LEU A 594 -8.49 2.51 29.08
N VAL A 595 -8.53 1.38 28.40
CA VAL A 595 -8.90 1.30 26.96
C VAL A 595 -10.35 1.76 26.76
N GLN A 596 -11.28 1.35 27.62
CA GLN A 596 -12.68 1.76 27.56
C GLN A 596 -12.82 3.30 27.65
N ARG A 597 -12.14 3.96 28.58
CA ARG A 597 -12.17 5.42 28.75
C ARG A 597 -11.44 6.17 27.64
N SER A 598 -10.49 5.51 26.99
CA SER A 598 -9.67 6.10 25.91
C SER A 598 -10.32 5.98 24.53
N GLY A 599 -11.58 5.55 24.45
CA GLY A 599 -12.34 5.45 23.21
C GLY A 599 -12.84 4.04 22.89
N ALA A 600 -12.53 3.05 23.74
CA ALA A 600 -12.97 1.65 23.61
C ALA A 600 -12.55 1.00 22.26
N GLU A 601 -11.39 1.32 21.75
CA GLU A 601 -10.84 0.77 20.49
C GLU A 601 -9.51 0.06 20.75
N GLN A 602 -9.31 -1.07 20.10
CA GLN A 602 -8.05 -1.79 20.08
C GLN A 602 -7.68 -2.19 18.67
N ASP A 603 -6.55 -1.69 18.18
CA ASP A 603 -5.95 -2.15 16.94
C ASP A 603 -4.95 -3.27 17.23
N ILE A 604 -4.97 -4.30 16.40
CA ILE A 604 -3.98 -5.39 16.43
C ILE A 604 -3.45 -5.56 15.01
N MET A 605 -2.13 -5.46 14.85
CA MET A 605 -1.50 -5.62 13.56
C MET A 605 -0.98 -7.04 13.36
N LEU A 606 -1.24 -7.59 12.19
CA LEU A 606 -0.81 -8.92 11.78
C LEU A 606 0.22 -8.81 10.67
N GLY A 607 1.40 -9.42 10.89
CA GLY A 607 2.55 -9.38 9.99
C GLY A 607 2.52 -10.47 8.93
N TYR A 608 2.39 -10.09 7.66
CA TYR A 608 2.35 -11.01 6.52
C TYR A 608 3.73 -11.32 5.94
N SER A 609 4.60 -10.33 5.88
CA SER A 609 5.91 -10.46 5.22
C SER A 609 6.87 -11.29 6.04
N ASP A 610 6.96 -11.00 7.33
CA ASP A 610 7.89 -11.63 8.24
C ASP A 610 7.47 -13.05 8.54
N SER A 611 6.17 -13.32 8.78
CA SER A 611 5.65 -14.69 8.92
C SER A 611 5.83 -15.53 7.65
N ASN A 612 5.71 -14.91 6.44
CA ASN A 612 5.98 -15.62 5.19
C ASN A 612 7.48 -15.94 5.02
N LYS A 613 8.36 -15.04 5.42
CA LYS A 613 9.80 -15.31 5.46
C LYS A 613 10.15 -16.45 6.45
N ASP A 614 9.49 -16.48 7.59
CA ASP A 614 9.71 -17.48 8.65
C ASP A 614 9.17 -18.86 8.28
N GLY A 615 7.92 -18.98 7.86
CA GLY A 615 7.22 -20.27 7.70
C GLY A 615 6.78 -20.63 6.27
N GLY A 616 6.99 -19.76 5.29
CA GLY A 616 6.48 -19.91 3.92
C GLY A 616 5.01 -19.50 3.77
N ILE A 617 4.53 -19.41 2.52
CA ILE A 617 3.24 -18.78 2.17
C ILE A 617 2.03 -19.48 2.80
N PHE A 618 1.99 -20.81 2.76
CA PHE A 618 0.82 -21.54 3.25
C PHE A 618 0.70 -21.39 4.76
N THR A 619 1.80 -21.63 5.47
CA THR A 619 1.86 -21.54 6.94
C THR A 619 1.56 -20.12 7.42
N SER A 620 2.17 -19.11 6.82
CA SER A 620 1.91 -17.71 7.17
C SER A 620 0.41 -17.37 7.04
N ASN A 621 -0.22 -17.68 5.92
CA ASN A 621 -1.64 -17.38 5.73
C ASN A 621 -2.54 -18.19 6.67
N TRP A 622 -2.17 -19.44 6.96
CA TRP A 622 -2.93 -20.28 7.90
C TRP A 622 -2.85 -19.77 9.34
N GLU A 623 -1.67 -19.41 9.82
CA GLU A 623 -1.52 -18.89 11.19
C GLU A 623 -2.14 -17.50 11.35
N LEU A 624 -2.12 -16.66 10.31
CA LEU A 624 -2.89 -15.42 10.28
C LEU A 624 -4.40 -15.70 10.46
N TYR A 625 -4.95 -16.63 9.67
CA TYR A 625 -6.37 -17.01 9.74
C TYR A 625 -6.75 -17.56 11.13
N ARG A 626 -5.88 -18.37 11.75
CA ARG A 626 -6.09 -18.88 13.11
C ARG A 626 -6.03 -17.78 14.16
N ALA A 627 -5.04 -16.89 14.07
CA ALA A 627 -4.91 -15.76 14.98
C ALA A 627 -6.15 -14.86 14.92
N GLU A 628 -6.65 -14.59 13.69
CA GLU A 628 -7.87 -13.80 13.51
C GLU A 628 -9.09 -14.43 14.21
N ILE A 629 -9.30 -15.75 14.10
CA ILE A 629 -10.38 -16.44 14.80
C ILE A 629 -10.24 -16.28 16.30
N ALA A 630 -9.07 -16.59 16.85
CA ALA A 630 -8.83 -16.56 18.29
C ALA A 630 -8.96 -15.14 18.89
N LEU A 631 -8.51 -14.13 18.14
CA LEU A 631 -8.67 -12.73 18.54
C LEU A 631 -10.13 -12.27 18.49
N VAL A 632 -10.89 -12.68 17.48
CA VAL A 632 -12.34 -12.37 17.41
C VAL A 632 -13.07 -12.95 18.61
N GLU A 633 -12.81 -14.22 18.97
CA GLU A 633 -13.42 -14.85 20.13
C GLU A 633 -13.10 -14.12 21.45
N LEU A 634 -11.85 -13.68 21.63
CA LEU A 634 -11.44 -12.89 22.79
C LEU A 634 -12.18 -11.53 22.83
N PHE A 635 -12.19 -10.83 21.72
CA PHE A 635 -12.76 -9.48 21.66
C PHE A 635 -14.29 -9.46 21.64
N ASP A 636 -14.95 -10.56 21.31
CA ASP A 636 -16.40 -10.70 21.54
C ASP A 636 -16.74 -10.67 23.05
N GLN A 637 -15.87 -11.24 23.90
CA GLN A 637 -16.00 -11.16 25.35
C GLN A 637 -15.72 -9.74 25.88
N LEU A 638 -14.67 -9.09 25.37
CA LEU A 638 -14.30 -7.72 25.73
C LEU A 638 -15.34 -6.68 25.24
N ALA A 639 -15.94 -6.91 24.09
CA ALA A 639 -17.03 -6.08 23.59
C ALA A 639 -18.27 -6.18 24.48
N ALA A 640 -18.60 -7.38 24.97
CA ALA A 640 -19.73 -7.59 25.87
C ALA A 640 -19.50 -6.98 27.27
N SER A 641 -18.27 -7.04 27.80
CA SER A 641 -17.93 -6.58 29.16
C SER A 641 -17.53 -5.12 29.23
N HIS A 642 -16.81 -4.59 28.27
CA HIS A 642 -16.20 -3.24 28.28
C HIS A 642 -16.49 -2.43 27.01
N ALA A 643 -17.32 -2.91 26.08
CA ALA A 643 -17.62 -2.28 24.79
C ALA A 643 -16.39 -2.04 23.90
N ILE A 644 -15.30 -2.78 24.10
CA ILE A 644 -14.05 -2.60 23.35
C ILE A 644 -14.19 -3.20 21.95
N VAL A 645 -13.92 -2.39 20.94
CA VAL A 645 -14.05 -2.74 19.52
C VAL A 645 -12.68 -3.13 18.98
N LEU A 646 -12.59 -4.34 18.43
CA LEU A 646 -11.41 -4.81 17.72
C LEU A 646 -11.32 -4.22 16.32
N ARG A 647 -10.14 -3.74 15.95
CA ARG A 647 -9.79 -3.37 14.58
C ARG A 647 -8.56 -4.12 14.14
N MET A 648 -8.74 -5.03 13.18
CA MET A 648 -7.62 -5.71 12.57
C MET A 648 -6.86 -4.78 11.63
N PHE A 649 -5.53 -4.75 11.79
CA PHE A 649 -4.63 -4.03 10.91
C PHE A 649 -3.78 -5.03 10.12
N HIS A 650 -4.10 -5.18 8.85
CA HIS A 650 -3.43 -6.13 7.97
C HIS A 650 -2.17 -5.53 7.38
N GLY A 651 -1.01 -5.98 7.83
CA GLY A 651 0.29 -5.65 7.28
C GLY A 651 0.55 -6.36 5.96
N ARG A 652 -0.32 -6.14 4.96
CA ARG A 652 -0.20 -6.79 3.66
C ARG A 652 1.11 -6.43 2.99
N GLY A 653 2.10 -7.27 3.21
CA GLY A 653 3.39 -7.26 2.55
C GLY A 653 3.69 -8.63 1.94
N GLY A 654 4.57 -8.71 0.93
CA GLY A 654 4.90 -9.96 0.25
C GLY A 654 3.99 -10.25 -0.94
N THR A 655 4.18 -11.42 -1.55
CA THR A 655 3.57 -11.83 -2.82
C THR A 655 2.04 -11.79 -2.84
N VAL A 656 1.38 -11.94 -1.71
CA VAL A 656 -0.10 -12.02 -1.61
C VAL A 656 -0.78 -10.65 -1.71
N GLY A 657 -0.18 -9.61 -1.13
CA GLY A 657 -0.70 -8.23 -1.26
C GLY A 657 -0.08 -7.46 -2.42
N ARG A 658 1.08 -7.91 -2.90
CA ARG A 658 1.88 -7.23 -3.92
C ARG A 658 1.66 -7.76 -5.33
N GLY A 659 1.19 -8.99 -5.48
CA GLY A 659 1.03 -9.63 -6.77
C GLY A 659 -0.19 -9.21 -7.59
N GLY A 660 -0.97 -8.21 -7.15
CA GLY A 660 -2.20 -7.79 -7.83
C GLY A 660 -3.40 -8.69 -7.56
N GLY A 661 -3.37 -9.47 -6.48
CA GLY A 661 -4.55 -10.19 -5.98
C GLY A 661 -5.64 -9.18 -5.60
N PRO A 662 -6.92 -9.43 -5.94
CA PRO A 662 -7.98 -8.47 -5.69
C PRO A 662 -8.18 -8.28 -4.19
N SER A 663 -8.10 -7.03 -3.73
CA SER A 663 -8.32 -6.69 -2.31
C SER A 663 -9.74 -7.07 -1.85
N TYR A 664 -10.69 -7.06 -2.76
CA TYR A 664 -12.08 -7.42 -2.52
C TYR A 664 -12.21 -8.88 -2.04
N GLU A 665 -11.73 -9.84 -2.83
CA GLU A 665 -11.83 -11.26 -2.49
C GLU A 665 -11.03 -11.59 -1.23
N ALA A 666 -9.91 -10.90 -1.02
CA ALA A 666 -9.07 -11.11 0.15
C ALA A 666 -9.75 -10.63 1.44
N ILE A 667 -10.54 -9.54 1.41
CA ILE A 667 -11.33 -9.07 2.56
C ILE A 667 -12.48 -10.05 2.83
N LEU A 668 -13.18 -10.49 1.79
CA LEU A 668 -14.28 -11.44 1.93
C LEU A 668 -13.83 -12.86 2.33
N ALA A 669 -12.57 -13.20 2.13
CA ALA A 669 -12.00 -14.50 2.49
C ALA A 669 -11.58 -14.60 3.96
N GLN A 670 -11.60 -13.51 4.72
CA GLN A 670 -11.29 -13.51 6.15
C GLN A 670 -12.32 -14.30 6.97
N PRO A 671 -11.94 -14.77 8.17
CA PRO A 671 -12.88 -15.43 9.08
C PRO A 671 -14.09 -14.54 9.39
N PRO A 672 -15.26 -15.14 9.58
CA PRO A 672 -16.46 -14.38 10.02
C PRO A 672 -16.17 -13.59 11.31
N GLY A 673 -16.65 -12.36 11.35
CA GLY A 673 -16.48 -11.48 12.50
C GLY A 673 -15.19 -10.67 12.53
N THR A 674 -14.23 -10.93 11.64
CA THR A 674 -12.98 -10.16 11.54
C THR A 674 -13.23 -8.74 11.03
N VAL A 675 -14.11 -8.60 10.02
CA VAL A 675 -14.48 -7.30 9.45
C VAL A 675 -15.89 -6.94 9.90
N ARG A 676 -15.99 -6.04 10.88
CA ARG A 676 -17.27 -5.50 11.41
C ARG A 676 -17.35 -3.99 11.18
N GLY A 677 -17.17 -3.57 9.95
CA GLY A 677 -17.01 -2.15 9.62
C GLY A 677 -15.63 -1.59 9.97
N GLN A 678 -14.77 -2.39 10.61
CA GLN A 678 -13.45 -1.99 11.10
C GLN A 678 -12.36 -2.69 10.31
N ILE A 679 -11.56 -1.95 9.55
CA ILE A 679 -10.42 -2.53 8.83
C ILE A 679 -9.33 -1.49 8.61
N ARG A 680 -8.10 -1.88 8.86
CA ARG A 680 -6.90 -1.15 8.42
C ARG A 680 -6.04 -2.07 7.58
N LEU A 681 -5.44 -1.54 6.54
CA LEU A 681 -4.52 -2.31 5.71
C LEU A 681 -3.39 -1.42 5.17
N THR A 682 -2.19 -1.96 5.14
CA THR A 682 -1.05 -1.26 4.54
C THR A 682 -1.18 -1.24 3.02
N GLU A 683 -0.97 -0.07 2.45
CA GLU A 683 -0.67 0.13 1.04
C GLU A 683 0.83 0.40 0.93
N GLN A 684 1.51 -0.42 0.17
CA GLN A 684 2.97 -0.38 0.07
C GLN A 684 3.41 0.58 -1.03
N GLY A 685 4.57 1.23 -0.87
CA GLY A 685 5.06 2.26 -1.79
C GLY A 685 5.10 1.85 -3.26
N GLU A 686 5.43 0.57 -3.54
CA GLU A 686 5.46 0.05 -4.90
C GLU A 686 4.09 -0.05 -5.58
N VAL A 687 2.99 -0.04 -4.83
CA VAL A 687 1.64 -0.09 -5.41
C VAL A 687 1.01 1.30 -5.58
N PHE A 688 1.58 2.35 -4.99
CA PHE A 688 1.00 3.69 -5.07
C PHE A 688 0.85 4.16 -6.51
N GLY A 689 1.91 4.01 -7.33
CA GLY A 689 1.89 4.38 -8.73
C GLY A 689 0.78 3.68 -9.51
N SER A 690 0.63 2.37 -9.30
CA SER A 690 -0.36 1.58 -10.01
C SER A 690 -1.79 1.74 -9.49
N LYS A 691 -1.97 2.03 -8.18
CA LYS A 691 -3.29 2.14 -7.56
C LYS A 691 -3.82 3.58 -7.50
N TYR A 692 -2.95 4.57 -7.28
CA TYR A 692 -3.38 5.92 -6.90
C TYR A 692 -2.81 7.05 -7.74
N ALA A 693 -1.90 6.80 -8.69
CA ALA A 693 -1.37 7.86 -9.57
C ALA A 693 -2.43 8.42 -10.52
N ASN A 694 -3.38 7.58 -10.95
CA ASN A 694 -4.52 7.99 -11.75
C ASN A 694 -5.78 8.11 -10.89
N PRO A 695 -6.50 9.25 -10.87
CA PRO A 695 -7.68 9.45 -10.03
C PRO A 695 -8.80 8.42 -10.24
N GLU A 696 -9.09 8.03 -11.48
CA GLU A 696 -10.16 7.06 -11.79
C GLU A 696 -9.83 5.66 -11.26
N ILE A 697 -8.56 5.25 -11.36
CA ILE A 697 -8.09 3.98 -10.80
C ILE A 697 -8.05 4.05 -9.28
N GLY A 698 -7.58 5.18 -8.73
CA GLY A 698 -7.52 5.41 -7.28
C GLY A 698 -8.90 5.35 -6.64
N ARG A 699 -9.86 6.03 -7.24
CA ARG A 699 -11.27 5.93 -6.83
C ARG A 699 -11.76 4.50 -6.81
N ARG A 700 -11.52 3.73 -7.88
CA ARG A 700 -11.94 2.32 -7.97
C ARG A 700 -11.33 1.46 -6.86
N ASN A 701 -10.07 1.65 -6.53
CA ASN A 701 -9.43 0.92 -5.44
C ASN A 701 -10.05 1.25 -4.08
N LEU A 702 -10.37 2.53 -3.82
CA LEU A 702 -11.07 2.94 -2.59
C LEU A 702 -12.50 2.38 -2.53
N GLU A 703 -13.25 2.46 -3.63
CA GLU A 703 -14.60 1.87 -3.74
C GLU A 703 -14.59 0.37 -3.43
N THR A 704 -13.59 -0.34 -3.93
CA THR A 704 -13.40 -1.78 -3.67
C THR A 704 -13.23 -2.10 -2.19
N LEU A 705 -12.48 -1.27 -1.46
CA LEU A 705 -12.33 -1.42 -0.02
C LEU A 705 -13.65 -1.19 0.73
N VAL A 706 -14.38 -0.15 0.34
CA VAL A 706 -15.68 0.18 0.95
C VAL A 706 -16.70 -0.93 0.66
N ALA A 707 -16.80 -1.38 -0.59
CA ALA A 707 -17.73 -2.43 -1.00
C ALA A 707 -17.47 -3.75 -0.25
N ALA A 708 -16.18 -4.18 -0.21
CA ALA A 708 -15.80 -5.40 0.49
C ALA A 708 -16.11 -5.31 2.00
N THR A 709 -15.83 -4.16 2.62
CA THR A 709 -16.09 -3.94 4.04
C THR A 709 -17.60 -3.98 4.34
N LEU A 710 -18.43 -3.36 3.51
CA LEU A 710 -19.89 -3.39 3.66
C LEU A 710 -20.44 -4.81 3.52
N GLU A 711 -20.05 -5.54 2.49
CA GLU A 711 -20.51 -6.90 2.26
C GLU A 711 -20.03 -7.87 3.36
N ALA A 712 -18.77 -7.80 3.77
CA ALA A 712 -18.24 -8.61 4.86
C ALA A 712 -18.98 -8.34 6.19
N THR A 713 -19.38 -7.09 6.43
CA THR A 713 -20.03 -6.67 7.67
C THR A 713 -21.51 -7.05 7.70
N LEU A 714 -22.25 -6.76 6.63
CA LEU A 714 -23.72 -6.82 6.62
C LEU A 714 -24.27 -8.10 5.99
N LEU A 715 -23.59 -8.67 5.00
CA LEU A 715 -24.03 -9.93 4.36
C LEU A 715 -23.37 -11.15 4.98
N GLN A 716 -22.15 -10.99 5.54
CA GLN A 716 -21.34 -12.09 6.07
C GLN A 716 -21.31 -13.29 5.10
N PRO A 717 -20.81 -13.10 3.86
CA PRO A 717 -20.89 -14.13 2.81
C PRO A 717 -20.06 -15.36 3.12
N THR A 718 -19.04 -15.22 3.99
CA THR A 718 -18.14 -16.29 4.40
C THR A 718 -18.70 -16.99 5.63
N LYS A 719 -18.93 -18.29 5.50
CA LYS A 719 -19.33 -19.15 6.63
C LYS A 719 -18.11 -19.63 7.40
N PRO A 720 -18.24 -19.94 8.69
CA PRO A 720 -17.17 -20.59 9.44
C PRO A 720 -16.68 -21.86 8.73
N ALA A 721 -15.37 -22.05 8.72
CA ALA A 721 -14.80 -23.24 8.14
C ALA A 721 -15.18 -24.49 8.98
N THR A 722 -15.42 -25.63 8.30
CA THR A 722 -15.74 -26.87 9.01
C THR A 722 -14.51 -27.39 9.76
N PRO A 723 -14.69 -28.14 10.87
CA PRO A 723 -13.57 -28.75 11.58
C PRO A 723 -12.64 -29.57 10.68
N ALA A 724 -13.19 -30.27 9.69
CA ALA A 724 -12.39 -31.03 8.73
C ALA A 724 -11.51 -30.13 7.85
N PHE A 725 -11.98 -28.92 7.48
CA PHE A 725 -11.18 -27.97 6.71
C PHE A 725 -10.04 -27.38 7.57
N LEU A 726 -10.34 -27.04 8.82
CA LEU A 726 -9.35 -26.51 9.76
C LEU A 726 -8.25 -27.55 10.04
N GLN A 727 -8.62 -28.81 10.31
CA GLN A 727 -7.67 -29.90 10.53
C GLN A 727 -6.81 -30.18 9.28
N ALA A 728 -7.42 -30.15 8.07
CA ALA A 728 -6.67 -30.34 6.85
C ALA A 728 -5.67 -29.20 6.62
N ALA A 729 -6.08 -27.96 6.84
CA ALA A 729 -5.21 -26.79 6.72
C ALA A 729 -4.07 -26.82 7.75
N ASP A 730 -4.32 -27.24 8.99
CA ASP A 730 -3.29 -27.38 10.01
C ASP A 730 -2.21 -28.40 9.61
N ARG A 731 -2.61 -29.57 9.11
CA ARG A 731 -1.67 -30.58 8.60
C ARG A 731 -0.86 -30.07 7.40
N LEU A 732 -1.52 -29.39 6.45
CA LEU A 732 -0.85 -28.79 5.29
C LEU A 732 0.13 -27.71 5.73
N SER A 733 -0.22 -26.91 6.72
CA SER A 733 0.64 -25.87 7.28
C SER A 733 1.91 -26.45 7.89
N GLN A 734 1.77 -27.50 8.73
CA GLN A 734 2.93 -28.17 9.35
C GLN A 734 3.86 -28.75 8.29
N ALA A 735 3.33 -29.45 7.30
CA ALA A 735 4.12 -30.06 6.23
C ALA A 735 4.78 -28.99 5.33
N SER A 736 4.07 -27.92 5.01
CA SER A 736 4.58 -26.81 4.21
C SER A 736 5.70 -26.06 4.93
N MET A 737 5.53 -25.80 6.24
CA MET A 737 6.55 -25.16 7.07
C MET A 737 7.82 -26.01 7.14
N ALA A 738 7.66 -27.31 7.37
CA ALA A 738 8.79 -28.23 7.42
C ALA A 738 9.58 -28.23 6.10
N ALA A 739 8.90 -28.32 4.96
CA ALA A 739 9.54 -28.31 3.65
C ALA A 739 10.24 -26.95 3.36
N TYR A 740 9.59 -25.84 3.70
CA TYR A 740 10.17 -24.51 3.51
C TYR A 740 11.42 -24.30 4.38
N ARG A 741 11.33 -24.60 5.68
CA ARG A 741 12.43 -24.42 6.62
C ARG A 741 13.60 -25.36 6.33
N ALA A 742 13.32 -26.59 5.91
CA ALA A 742 14.34 -27.54 5.48
C ALA A 742 15.22 -26.97 4.33
N LEU A 743 14.63 -26.27 3.37
CA LEU A 743 15.43 -25.62 2.32
C LEU A 743 16.15 -24.36 2.85
N VAL A 744 15.39 -23.44 3.44
CA VAL A 744 15.85 -22.06 3.69
C VAL A 744 16.82 -21.98 4.89
N TYR A 745 16.53 -22.71 5.96
CA TYR A 745 17.25 -22.59 7.23
C TYR A 745 18.14 -23.80 7.54
N GLU A 746 17.80 -24.98 7.04
CA GLU A 746 18.47 -26.22 7.42
C GLU A 746 19.41 -26.74 6.32
N THR A 747 19.22 -26.35 5.05
CA THR A 747 20.09 -26.82 3.97
C THR A 747 21.47 -26.13 4.02
N PRO A 748 22.56 -26.88 4.24
CA PRO A 748 23.90 -26.30 4.26
C PRO A 748 24.23 -25.56 2.96
N GLY A 749 24.72 -24.31 3.09
CA GLY A 749 25.10 -23.47 1.96
C GLY A 749 23.93 -22.75 1.27
N PHE A 750 22.70 -22.88 1.76
CA PHE A 750 21.57 -22.15 1.17
C PHE A 750 21.77 -20.62 1.26
N THR A 751 22.29 -20.13 2.37
CA THR A 751 22.65 -18.72 2.56
C THR A 751 23.61 -18.24 1.48
N GLU A 752 24.70 -19.00 1.22
CA GLU A 752 25.66 -18.70 0.16
C GLU A 752 25.00 -18.70 -1.22
N TYR A 753 24.17 -19.71 -1.50
CA TYR A 753 23.41 -19.78 -2.74
C TYR A 753 22.53 -18.54 -2.92
N PHE A 754 21.76 -18.15 -1.89
CA PHE A 754 20.87 -16.99 -1.95
C PHE A 754 21.62 -15.69 -2.26
N PHE A 755 22.69 -15.42 -1.51
CA PHE A 755 23.50 -14.21 -1.72
C PHE A 755 24.26 -14.19 -3.05
N SER A 756 24.48 -15.35 -3.65
CA SER A 756 25.15 -15.47 -4.95
C SER A 756 24.16 -15.50 -6.11
N ALA A 757 23.05 -16.24 -5.97
CA ALA A 757 22.05 -16.42 -7.03
C ALA A 757 21.04 -15.28 -7.16
N THR A 758 21.02 -14.31 -6.24
CA THR A 758 20.10 -13.18 -6.29
C THR A 758 20.85 -11.86 -6.29
N PRO A 759 20.23 -10.76 -6.76
CA PRO A 759 20.84 -9.43 -6.73
C PRO A 759 20.69 -8.71 -5.38
N ILE A 760 20.58 -9.43 -4.26
CA ILE A 760 20.35 -8.83 -2.92
C ILE A 760 21.47 -7.86 -2.53
N ARG A 761 22.72 -8.14 -2.90
CA ARG A 761 23.87 -7.28 -2.62
C ARG A 761 23.74 -5.96 -3.37
N GLU A 762 23.41 -6.04 -4.64
CA GLU A 762 23.22 -4.89 -5.51
C GLU A 762 21.95 -4.08 -5.13
N ILE A 763 20.89 -4.76 -4.64
CA ILE A 763 19.70 -4.12 -4.08
C ILE A 763 20.05 -3.30 -2.83
N ALA A 764 20.90 -3.83 -1.96
CA ALA A 764 21.33 -3.12 -0.74
C ALA A 764 22.14 -1.84 -1.02
N GLU A 765 22.81 -1.77 -2.18
CA GLU A 765 23.55 -0.59 -2.63
C GLU A 765 22.68 0.45 -3.35
N LEU A 766 21.42 0.09 -3.68
CA LEU A 766 20.49 1.01 -4.36
C LEU A 766 20.11 2.21 -3.48
N ASN A 767 20.11 3.39 -4.09
CA ASN A 767 19.61 4.62 -3.48
C ASN A 767 18.08 4.76 -3.58
N ILE A 768 17.34 3.68 -3.30
CA ILE A 768 15.89 3.61 -3.56
C ILE A 768 15.01 3.85 -2.34
N GLY A 769 15.59 4.01 -1.14
CA GLY A 769 14.82 4.31 0.06
C GLY A 769 15.69 4.84 1.19
N SER A 770 15.04 5.47 2.16
CA SER A 770 15.71 6.00 3.37
C SER A 770 16.13 4.88 4.33
N ARG A 771 15.46 3.73 4.28
CA ARG A 771 15.58 2.61 5.21
C ARG A 771 16.67 1.62 4.79
N PRO A 772 17.54 1.16 5.70
CA PRO A 772 18.54 0.11 5.41
C PRO A 772 17.90 -1.24 5.04
N ALA A 773 18.54 -2.01 4.18
CA ALA A 773 18.09 -3.36 3.80
C ALA A 773 18.24 -4.41 4.91
N SER A 774 19.14 -4.18 5.88
CA SER A 774 19.36 -5.04 7.06
C SER A 774 18.87 -4.36 8.33
N ARG A 775 18.46 -5.16 9.33
CA ARG A 775 18.15 -4.69 10.69
C ARG A 775 19.41 -4.36 11.49
N TYR A 776 20.51 -5.07 11.24
CA TYR A 776 21.79 -4.82 11.88
C TYR A 776 22.64 -3.86 11.05
N VAL A 777 22.74 -2.61 11.51
CA VAL A 777 23.81 -1.69 11.12
C VAL A 777 24.92 -1.90 12.16
N ALA A 778 26.10 -2.37 11.73
CA ALA A 778 27.25 -2.47 12.64
C ALA A 778 27.48 -1.08 13.28
N PRO A 779 27.70 -0.98 14.61
CA PRO A 779 28.00 0.30 15.24
C PRO A 779 29.20 0.91 14.54
N THR A 780 29.04 2.04 13.91
CA THR A 780 30.16 2.89 13.50
C THR A 780 30.82 3.37 14.78
N LEU A 781 32.02 2.87 15.06
CA LEU A 781 32.88 3.41 16.11
C LEU A 781 32.92 4.92 15.96
N GLY A 782 32.54 5.63 17.02
CA GLY A 782 32.29 7.04 17.16
C GLY A 782 33.11 7.92 16.21
N THR A 783 32.41 8.58 15.31
CA THR A 783 32.85 9.84 14.76
C THR A 783 32.01 10.92 15.43
N ASP A 784 32.68 11.67 16.27
CA ASP A 784 32.18 12.87 16.92
C ASP A 784 31.49 13.80 15.89
N VAL A 785 30.25 14.12 16.11
CA VAL A 785 29.41 14.93 15.19
C VAL A 785 29.74 16.43 15.25
N SER A 786 30.89 16.79 15.89
CA SER A 786 31.30 18.19 16.04
C SER A 786 32.12 18.78 14.89
N SER A 787 32.37 18.02 13.80
CA SER A 787 33.11 18.54 12.65
C SER A 787 32.42 18.22 11.33
N LEU A 788 31.47 19.07 10.93
CA LEU A 788 31.05 19.18 9.54
C LEU A 788 32.19 19.87 8.77
N PRO A 789 32.73 19.28 7.69
CA PRO A 789 33.66 19.98 6.83
C PRO A 789 32.94 21.08 6.05
N PRO A 790 33.59 22.20 5.74
CA PRO A 790 33.01 23.29 4.98
C PRO A 790 32.61 22.83 3.57
N GLU A 791 31.55 23.42 3.03
CA GLU A 791 31.07 23.19 1.67
C GLU A 791 32.22 23.23 0.67
N GLY A 792 32.44 22.12 -0.04
CA GLY A 792 33.46 22.06 -1.11
C GLY A 792 34.45 20.91 -1.05
N ALA A 793 34.52 20.13 0.03
CA ALA A 793 35.47 19.02 0.13
C ALA A 793 34.93 17.74 -0.51
N VAL A 794 35.56 17.30 -1.58
CA VAL A 794 35.35 15.99 -2.22
C VAL A 794 35.78 14.89 -1.26
N SER A 795 34.83 14.05 -0.81
CA SER A 795 35.16 12.87 0.02
C SER A 795 36.11 11.92 -0.67
N PRO A 796 37.11 11.38 0.02
CA PRO A 796 37.99 10.37 -0.55
C PRO A 796 37.23 9.09 -0.87
N ARG A 797 37.40 8.56 -2.05
CA ARG A 797 36.88 7.27 -2.49
C ARG A 797 37.43 6.16 -1.61
N GLY A 798 36.57 5.45 -0.88
CA GLY A 798 36.95 4.28 -0.11
C GLY A 798 36.41 4.27 1.31
N GLY A 799 35.06 4.23 1.45
CA GLY A 799 34.40 3.89 2.71
C GLY A 799 34.56 2.38 3.00
N PRO A 800 34.66 1.97 4.29
CA PRO A 800 34.80 0.57 4.63
C PRO A 800 33.57 -0.20 4.11
N SER A 801 33.83 -1.27 3.36
CA SER A 801 32.79 -2.17 2.88
C SER A 801 32.00 -2.66 4.10
N ALA A 802 30.67 -2.42 4.11
CA ALA A 802 29.81 -3.04 5.07
C ALA A 802 30.06 -4.55 5.02
N LYS A 803 30.29 -5.18 6.19
CA LYS A 803 30.44 -6.64 6.24
C LYS A 803 29.25 -7.28 5.53
N PRO A 804 29.49 -8.22 4.61
CA PRO A 804 28.39 -8.85 3.88
C PRO A 804 27.42 -9.48 4.87
N PHE A 805 26.12 -9.42 4.56
CA PHE A 805 25.07 -10.12 5.27
C PHE A 805 25.51 -11.56 5.54
N SER A 806 25.47 -11.99 6.79
CA SER A 806 25.97 -13.32 7.16
C SER A 806 24.82 -14.33 7.32
N LYS A 807 23.61 -13.86 7.60
CA LYS A 807 22.45 -14.71 7.90
C LYS A 807 21.18 -14.21 7.22
N ILE A 808 20.29 -15.15 6.88
CA ILE A 808 18.98 -14.83 6.30
C ILE A 808 18.08 -14.16 7.34
N GLU A 809 18.20 -14.53 8.60
CA GLU A 809 17.44 -13.99 9.73
C GLU A 809 17.62 -12.46 9.84
N ASP A 810 18.84 -11.97 9.60
CA ASP A 810 19.16 -10.54 9.68
C ASP A 810 18.53 -9.69 8.56
N LEU A 811 18.05 -10.35 7.49
CA LEU A 811 17.41 -9.65 6.37
C LEU A 811 15.98 -9.26 6.73
N ARG A 812 15.58 -8.08 6.27
CA ARG A 812 14.16 -7.69 6.25
C ARG A 812 13.39 -8.52 5.23
N ALA A 813 12.12 -8.80 5.53
CA ALA A 813 11.29 -9.64 4.67
C ALA A 813 11.09 -9.07 3.25
N ILE A 814 11.17 -7.74 3.08
CA ILE A 814 10.95 -7.12 1.77
C ILE A 814 12.16 -7.28 0.85
N PRO A 815 13.40 -6.93 1.22
CA PRO A 815 14.56 -7.27 0.44
C PRO A 815 14.66 -8.77 0.11
N TRP A 816 14.25 -9.65 1.06
CA TRP A 816 14.14 -11.08 0.83
C TRP A 816 13.18 -11.41 -0.32
N GLY A 817 11.92 -11.00 -0.22
CA GLY A 817 10.90 -11.27 -1.25
C GLY A 817 11.22 -10.63 -2.59
N PHE A 818 11.72 -9.39 -2.57
CA PHE A 818 12.07 -8.63 -3.77
C PHE A 818 13.23 -9.28 -4.54
N SER A 819 14.25 -9.79 -3.84
CA SER A 819 15.38 -10.47 -4.48
C SER A 819 14.96 -11.72 -5.24
N TRP A 820 14.03 -12.49 -4.68
CA TRP A 820 13.45 -13.65 -5.35
C TRP A 820 12.56 -13.27 -6.55
N GLY A 821 11.89 -12.13 -6.47
CA GLY A 821 11.15 -11.56 -7.61
C GLY A 821 12.10 -11.17 -8.74
N GLN A 822 13.21 -10.53 -8.43
CA GLN A 822 14.22 -10.11 -9.40
C GLN A 822 14.84 -11.27 -10.18
N CYS A 823 15.02 -12.44 -9.57
CA CYS A 823 15.52 -13.61 -10.27
C CYS A 823 14.42 -14.52 -10.86
N ARG A 824 13.17 -14.05 -10.95
CA ARG A 824 12.02 -14.77 -11.54
C ARG A 824 11.66 -16.08 -10.86
N LEU A 825 12.00 -16.26 -9.60
CA LEU A 825 11.60 -17.42 -8.78
C LEU A 825 10.41 -17.10 -7.90
N THR A 826 10.37 -15.92 -7.26
CA THR A 826 9.34 -15.57 -6.27
C THR A 826 9.11 -16.69 -5.23
N LEU A 827 10.18 -17.33 -4.83
CA LEU A 827 10.21 -18.57 -4.02
C LEU A 827 9.30 -18.52 -2.78
N PRO A 828 9.29 -17.43 -1.96
CA PRO A 828 8.43 -17.38 -0.77
C PRO A 828 6.93 -17.43 -1.06
N GLY A 829 6.51 -17.28 -2.30
CA GLY A 829 5.10 -17.26 -2.69
C GLY A 829 4.49 -18.60 -3.08
N TRP A 830 5.29 -19.71 -3.04
CA TRP A 830 4.78 -21.02 -3.46
C TRP A 830 5.55 -22.20 -2.83
N TYR A 831 6.79 -22.00 -2.35
CA TYR A 831 7.64 -23.12 -1.90
C TYR A 831 7.05 -23.80 -0.64
N GLY A 832 7.11 -25.13 -0.64
CA GLY A 832 6.61 -25.98 0.42
C GLY A 832 5.17 -26.47 0.24
N PHE A 833 4.40 -25.88 -0.68
CA PHE A 833 3.02 -26.30 -0.92
C PHE A 833 2.92 -27.63 -1.68
N GLY A 834 3.76 -27.85 -2.69
CA GLY A 834 3.82 -29.11 -3.45
C GLY A 834 4.11 -30.30 -2.54
N SER A 835 5.19 -30.23 -1.80
CA SER A 835 5.58 -31.22 -0.81
C SER A 835 4.49 -31.49 0.23
N ALA A 836 3.81 -30.43 0.71
CA ALA A 836 2.70 -30.58 1.67
C ALA A 836 1.51 -31.35 1.08
N ILE A 837 1.15 -31.07 -0.16
CA ILE A 837 0.07 -31.80 -0.84
C ILE A 837 0.45 -33.27 -1.10
N GLU A 838 1.67 -33.55 -1.53
CA GLU A 838 2.15 -34.91 -1.73
C GLU A 838 2.09 -35.72 -0.42
N GLN A 839 2.58 -35.13 0.68
CA GLN A 839 2.52 -35.76 2.00
C GLN A 839 1.07 -35.95 2.47
N PHE A 840 0.19 -34.97 2.26
CA PHE A 840 -1.21 -35.06 2.66
C PHE A 840 -1.95 -36.16 1.90
N LEU A 841 -1.70 -36.30 0.61
CA LEU A 841 -2.32 -37.32 -0.22
C LEU A 841 -1.77 -38.74 0.04
N ALA A 842 -0.51 -38.86 0.49
CA ALA A 842 0.11 -40.12 0.83
C ALA A 842 -0.37 -40.69 2.20
N GLN A 843 -1.01 -39.87 3.03
CA GLN A 843 -1.52 -40.31 4.33
C GLN A 843 -2.59 -41.41 4.18
N GLY A 844 -2.42 -42.49 4.93
CA GLY A 844 -3.32 -43.64 4.90
C GLY A 844 -2.91 -44.77 3.94
N GLY A 845 -1.94 -44.53 3.04
CA GLY A 845 -1.24 -45.58 2.25
C GLY A 845 -2.10 -46.36 1.23
N THR A 846 -3.38 -46.01 1.06
CA THR A 846 -4.27 -46.75 0.17
C THR A 846 -4.80 -45.84 -0.96
N PRO A 847 -5.15 -46.37 -2.14
CA PRO A 847 -5.78 -45.59 -3.21
C PRO A 847 -7.12 -44.97 -2.80
N ALA A 848 -7.84 -45.57 -1.85
CA ALA A 848 -9.10 -45.05 -1.34
C ALA A 848 -8.86 -43.81 -0.49
N SER A 849 -7.90 -43.84 0.47
CA SER A 849 -7.54 -42.68 1.29
C SER A 849 -7.00 -41.50 0.46
N HIS A 850 -6.21 -41.81 -0.57
CA HIS A 850 -5.75 -40.77 -1.51
C HIS A 850 -6.92 -40.06 -2.23
N LYS A 851 -7.91 -40.84 -2.71
CA LYS A 851 -9.10 -40.29 -3.38
C LYS A 851 -9.94 -39.42 -2.44
N GLU A 852 -10.10 -39.88 -1.18
CA GLU A 852 -10.83 -39.12 -0.15
C GLU A 852 -10.11 -37.81 0.20
N ALA A 853 -8.80 -37.86 0.40
CA ALA A 853 -7.98 -36.67 0.68
C ALA A 853 -8.08 -35.65 -0.46
N LEU A 854 -7.97 -36.12 -1.73
CA LEU A 854 -8.12 -35.24 -2.88
C LEU A 854 -9.55 -34.66 -3.01
N ALA A 855 -10.58 -35.46 -2.70
CA ALA A 855 -11.96 -35.00 -2.68
C ALA A 855 -12.17 -33.89 -1.64
N LEU A 856 -11.54 -34.02 -0.45
CA LEU A 856 -11.55 -33.00 0.59
C LEU A 856 -10.88 -31.70 0.11
N LEU A 857 -9.68 -31.76 -0.47
CA LEU A 857 -8.98 -30.57 -1.00
C LEU A 857 -9.80 -29.84 -2.08
N ARG A 858 -10.42 -30.59 -2.99
CA ARG A 858 -11.33 -30.04 -4.02
C ARG A 858 -12.59 -29.41 -3.41
N LYS A 859 -13.10 -29.97 -2.32
CA LYS A 859 -14.23 -29.41 -1.57
C LYS A 859 -13.81 -28.12 -0.87
N MET A 860 -12.64 -28.08 -0.23
CA MET A 860 -12.06 -26.86 0.35
C MET A 860 -11.94 -25.76 -0.70
N TYR A 861 -11.36 -26.06 -1.86
CA TYR A 861 -11.21 -25.08 -2.96
C TYR A 861 -12.56 -24.50 -3.42
N ARG A 862 -13.60 -25.32 -3.53
CA ARG A 862 -14.93 -24.87 -3.97
C ARG A 862 -15.70 -24.10 -2.91
N GLN A 863 -15.59 -24.47 -1.64
CA GLN A 863 -16.47 -24.04 -0.56
C GLN A 863 -15.84 -23.08 0.42
N TRP A 864 -14.51 -22.99 0.48
CA TRP A 864 -13.79 -22.16 1.44
C TRP A 864 -13.05 -21.01 0.75
N PRO A 865 -13.56 -19.76 0.85
CA PRO A 865 -12.96 -18.60 0.20
C PRO A 865 -11.48 -18.40 0.53
N PHE A 866 -11.09 -18.62 1.79
CA PHE A 866 -9.69 -18.55 2.22
C PHE A 866 -8.79 -19.44 1.37
N PHE A 867 -9.10 -20.74 1.29
CA PHE A 867 -8.29 -21.71 0.57
C PHE A 867 -8.26 -21.41 -0.94
N ARG A 868 -9.40 -21.03 -1.51
CA ARG A 868 -9.49 -20.64 -2.92
C ARG A 868 -8.63 -19.43 -3.24
N THR A 869 -8.68 -18.38 -2.41
CA THR A 869 -7.91 -17.15 -2.60
C THR A 869 -6.41 -17.42 -2.46
N LEU A 870 -6.00 -18.24 -1.49
CA LEU A 870 -4.61 -18.64 -1.31
C LEU A 870 -4.06 -19.39 -2.53
N LEU A 871 -4.81 -20.36 -3.07
CA LEU A 871 -4.40 -21.10 -4.28
C LEU A 871 -4.35 -20.19 -5.51
N SER A 872 -5.29 -19.28 -5.66
CA SER A 872 -5.31 -18.29 -6.74
C SER A 872 -4.06 -17.37 -6.70
N ASN A 873 -3.66 -16.96 -5.50
CA ASN A 873 -2.45 -16.16 -5.31
C ASN A 873 -1.18 -16.96 -5.65
N MET A 874 -1.10 -18.22 -5.24
CA MET A 874 0.03 -19.09 -5.63
C MET A 874 0.10 -19.29 -7.15
N ASP A 875 -1.04 -19.52 -7.80
CA ASP A 875 -1.09 -19.66 -9.27
C ASP A 875 -0.61 -18.40 -9.98
N MET A 876 -0.98 -17.23 -9.48
CA MET A 876 -0.52 -15.95 -9.98
C MET A 876 1.01 -15.78 -9.82
N VAL A 877 1.56 -16.16 -8.68
CA VAL A 877 3.00 -16.07 -8.41
C VAL A 877 3.78 -17.03 -9.31
N LEU A 878 3.31 -18.27 -9.46
CA LEU A 878 3.90 -19.25 -10.38
C LEU A 878 3.82 -18.80 -11.83
N ALA A 879 2.74 -18.15 -12.26
CA ALA A 879 2.61 -17.59 -13.61
C ALA A 879 3.64 -16.49 -13.91
N LYS A 880 4.14 -15.81 -12.89
CA LYS A 880 5.20 -14.79 -12.99
C LYS A 880 6.61 -15.39 -12.87
N SER A 881 6.77 -16.59 -12.36
CA SER A 881 8.05 -17.29 -12.26
C SER A 881 8.51 -17.85 -13.60
N ASP A 882 9.85 -18.05 -13.74
CA ASP A 882 10.47 -18.58 -14.96
C ASP A 882 11.75 -19.35 -14.61
N LEU A 883 11.70 -20.68 -14.66
CA LEU A 883 12.82 -21.53 -14.27
C LEU A 883 14.04 -21.35 -15.21
N ALA A 884 13.81 -21.05 -16.50
CA ALA A 884 14.89 -20.86 -17.45
C ALA A 884 15.69 -19.60 -17.16
N LEU A 885 15.01 -18.49 -16.83
CA LEU A 885 15.65 -17.27 -16.38
C LEU A 885 16.29 -17.45 -15.00
N ALA A 886 15.61 -18.10 -14.08
CA ALA A 886 16.11 -18.39 -12.74
C ALA A 886 17.40 -19.22 -12.76
N SER A 887 17.51 -20.19 -13.67
CA SER A 887 18.73 -21.00 -13.85
C SER A 887 19.97 -20.15 -14.23
N ARG A 888 19.74 -19.01 -14.92
CA ARG A 888 20.82 -18.07 -15.26
C ARG A 888 21.35 -17.31 -14.06
N TYR A 889 20.45 -16.89 -13.17
CA TYR A 889 20.85 -16.30 -11.90
C TYR A 889 21.55 -17.34 -11.01
N ALA A 890 21.05 -18.59 -10.99
CA ALA A 890 21.74 -19.68 -10.33
C ALA A 890 23.17 -19.89 -10.89
N GLY A 891 23.37 -19.62 -12.18
CA GLY A 891 24.70 -19.64 -12.80
C GLY A 891 25.72 -18.62 -12.28
N LEU A 892 25.30 -17.68 -11.42
CA LEU A 892 26.19 -16.77 -10.68
C LEU A 892 26.84 -17.44 -9.46
N VAL A 893 26.33 -18.60 -9.02
CA VAL A 893 26.94 -19.40 -7.92
C VAL A 893 28.13 -20.15 -8.48
N GLU A 894 29.33 -19.90 -7.96
CA GLU A 894 30.60 -20.48 -8.42
C GLU A 894 30.66 -21.98 -8.14
N ASP A 895 30.26 -22.42 -6.91
CA ASP A 895 30.21 -23.83 -6.58
C ASP A 895 29.11 -24.56 -7.38
N ALA A 896 29.54 -25.31 -8.39
CA ALA A 896 28.65 -26.08 -9.28
C ALA A 896 27.88 -27.18 -8.55
N ARG A 897 28.43 -27.78 -7.46
CA ARG A 897 27.74 -28.81 -6.67
C ARG A 897 26.65 -28.18 -5.81
N LEU A 898 26.96 -27.10 -5.12
CA LEU A 898 26.00 -26.31 -4.35
C LEU A 898 24.85 -25.82 -5.25
N ARG A 899 25.18 -25.20 -6.36
CA ARG A 899 24.24 -24.73 -7.36
C ARG A 899 23.29 -25.83 -7.83
N LYS A 900 23.83 -26.97 -8.26
CA LYS A 900 23.02 -28.09 -8.77
C LYS A 900 22.09 -28.64 -7.67
N ARG A 901 22.60 -28.83 -6.47
CA ARG A 901 21.84 -29.39 -5.34
C ARG A 901 20.64 -28.51 -5.00
N ILE A 902 20.84 -27.20 -4.79
CA ILE A 902 19.78 -26.31 -4.34
C ILE A 902 18.82 -25.99 -5.49
N PHE A 903 19.32 -25.67 -6.68
CA PHE A 903 18.43 -25.35 -7.81
C PHE A 903 17.59 -26.53 -8.24
N SER A 904 18.11 -27.76 -8.21
CA SER A 904 17.31 -28.96 -8.49
C SER A 904 16.19 -29.19 -7.45
N ALA A 905 16.44 -28.89 -6.17
CA ALA A 905 15.41 -28.96 -5.14
C ALA A 905 14.30 -27.90 -5.39
N ILE A 906 14.71 -26.66 -5.74
CA ILE A 906 13.77 -25.58 -6.08
C ILE A 906 12.94 -25.95 -7.32
N GLU A 907 13.56 -26.50 -8.35
CA GLU A 907 12.89 -26.92 -9.59
C GLU A 907 11.89 -28.06 -9.32
N ALA A 908 12.26 -29.05 -8.52
CA ALA A 908 11.38 -30.16 -8.16
C ALA A 908 10.14 -29.66 -7.41
N GLU A 909 10.31 -28.81 -6.41
CA GLU A 909 9.20 -28.25 -5.63
C GLU A 909 8.31 -27.31 -6.48
N TRP A 910 8.90 -26.56 -7.42
CA TRP A 910 8.13 -25.74 -8.37
C TRP A 910 7.19 -26.60 -9.20
N ARG A 911 7.68 -27.74 -9.72
CA ARG A 911 6.88 -28.67 -10.51
C ARG A 911 5.82 -29.35 -9.67
N SER A 912 6.16 -29.82 -8.48
CA SER A 912 5.22 -30.42 -7.53
C SER A 912 4.11 -29.43 -7.14
N THR A 913 4.44 -28.17 -6.82
CA THR A 913 3.44 -27.13 -6.55
C THR A 913 2.55 -26.86 -7.77
N ALA A 914 3.15 -26.83 -8.97
CA ALA A 914 2.41 -26.63 -10.20
C ALA A 914 1.39 -27.75 -10.47
N ASP A 915 1.78 -29.00 -10.25
CA ASP A 915 0.92 -30.17 -10.44
C ASP A 915 -0.14 -30.26 -9.33
N ALA A 916 0.21 -29.91 -8.09
CA ALA A 916 -0.73 -29.84 -6.96
C ALA A 916 -1.87 -28.84 -7.23
N LEU A 917 -1.53 -27.63 -7.70
CA LEU A 917 -2.54 -26.62 -8.07
C LEU A 917 -3.46 -27.16 -9.17
N LYS A 918 -2.91 -27.73 -10.26
CA LYS A 918 -3.69 -28.32 -11.34
C LYS A 918 -4.59 -29.45 -10.86
N LEU A 919 -4.09 -30.31 -9.97
CA LEU A 919 -4.81 -31.44 -9.42
C LEU A 919 -6.02 -31.00 -8.59
N ILE A 920 -5.87 -29.94 -7.78
CA ILE A 920 -6.92 -29.45 -6.88
C ILE A 920 -7.93 -28.59 -7.63
N THR A 921 -7.47 -27.63 -8.43
CA THR A 921 -8.36 -26.67 -9.13
C THR A 921 -9.03 -27.30 -10.36
N GLY A 922 -8.38 -28.26 -11.01
CA GLY A 922 -8.81 -28.82 -12.28
C GLY A 922 -8.52 -27.95 -13.51
N GLU A 923 -7.86 -26.80 -13.31
CA GLU A 923 -7.54 -25.85 -14.37
C GLU A 923 -6.35 -26.33 -15.21
N LYS A 924 -6.51 -26.28 -16.54
CA LYS A 924 -5.45 -26.75 -17.48
C LYS A 924 -4.37 -25.72 -17.74
N GLN A 925 -4.69 -24.44 -17.56
CA GLN A 925 -3.79 -23.31 -17.84
C GLN A 925 -3.66 -22.42 -16.61
N ARG A 926 -2.49 -21.83 -16.41
CA ARG A 926 -2.28 -20.81 -15.39
C ARG A 926 -3.19 -19.61 -15.62
N LEU A 927 -3.68 -19.03 -14.56
CA LEU A 927 -4.53 -17.84 -14.57
C LEU A 927 -5.83 -18.02 -15.37
N ALA A 928 -6.37 -19.23 -15.44
CA ALA A 928 -7.63 -19.49 -16.14
C ALA A 928 -8.78 -18.60 -15.59
N GLY A 929 -8.79 -18.35 -14.30
CA GLY A 929 -9.74 -17.43 -13.63
C GLY A 929 -9.40 -15.94 -13.79
N ASN A 930 -8.24 -15.56 -14.33
CA ASN A 930 -7.81 -14.16 -14.46
C ASN A 930 -7.25 -13.81 -15.84
N ALA A 931 -8.15 -13.74 -16.82
CA ALA A 931 -7.80 -13.46 -18.21
C ALA A 931 -7.12 -12.09 -18.41
N ALA A 932 -7.40 -11.11 -17.54
CA ALA A 932 -6.77 -9.78 -17.61
C ALA A 932 -5.27 -9.87 -17.28
N LEU A 933 -4.93 -10.54 -16.17
CA LEU A 933 -3.54 -10.73 -15.77
C LEU A 933 -2.79 -11.65 -16.76
N GLN A 934 -3.43 -12.70 -17.27
CA GLN A 934 -2.84 -13.58 -18.27
C GLN A 934 -2.43 -12.81 -19.54
N ARG A 935 -3.27 -11.88 -20.01
CA ARG A 935 -2.96 -10.99 -21.12
C ARG A 935 -1.81 -10.05 -20.82
N SER A 936 -1.86 -9.39 -19.66
CA SER A 936 -0.83 -8.45 -19.22
C SER A 936 0.55 -9.13 -19.21
N ILE A 937 0.67 -10.31 -18.62
CA ILE A 937 1.89 -11.11 -18.61
C ILE A 937 2.38 -11.41 -20.04
N ARG A 938 1.49 -11.86 -20.92
CA ARG A 938 1.81 -12.19 -22.33
C ARG A 938 2.36 -10.99 -23.08
N HIS A 939 1.85 -9.79 -22.83
CA HIS A 939 2.31 -8.57 -23.50
C HIS A 939 3.62 -8.04 -22.94
N ARG A 940 3.93 -8.28 -21.67
CA ARG A 940 5.08 -7.67 -20.96
C ARG A 940 6.34 -8.52 -21.01
N PHE A 941 6.24 -9.85 -20.88
CA PHE A 941 7.42 -10.73 -20.75
C PHE A 941 8.43 -10.58 -21.89
N PRO A 942 8.05 -10.41 -23.17
CA PRO A 942 9.01 -10.17 -24.21
C PRO A 942 9.91 -8.94 -24.03
N TYR A 943 9.48 -8.00 -23.22
CA TYR A 943 10.20 -6.75 -22.94
C TYR A 943 10.98 -6.79 -21.61
N ILE A 944 10.64 -7.71 -20.72
CA ILE A 944 11.33 -7.90 -19.43
C ILE A 944 12.51 -8.88 -19.59
N ASP A 945 12.38 -9.87 -20.43
CA ASP A 945 13.41 -10.92 -20.60
C ASP A 945 14.79 -10.36 -21.00
N PRO A 946 14.91 -9.40 -21.94
CA PRO A 946 16.19 -8.77 -22.21
C PRO A 946 16.84 -8.10 -21.01
N LEU A 947 16.02 -7.52 -20.12
CA LEU A 947 16.52 -6.91 -18.89
C LEU A 947 17.14 -7.94 -17.95
N HIS A 948 16.54 -9.12 -17.81
CA HIS A 948 17.09 -10.21 -17.01
C HIS A 948 18.42 -10.74 -17.57
N HIS A 949 18.52 -10.90 -18.88
CA HIS A 949 19.75 -11.33 -19.51
C HIS A 949 20.90 -10.35 -19.30
N LEU A 950 20.62 -9.04 -19.47
CA LEU A 950 21.58 -7.98 -19.25
C LEU A 950 21.94 -7.83 -17.78
N GLN A 951 20.97 -7.95 -16.88
CA GLN A 951 21.21 -7.86 -15.44
C GLN A 951 22.18 -8.95 -14.96
N VAL A 952 21.96 -10.22 -15.35
CA VAL A 952 22.86 -11.32 -14.98
C VAL A 952 24.28 -11.07 -15.49
N GLU A 953 24.43 -10.58 -16.72
CA GLU A 953 25.74 -10.29 -17.30
C GLU A 953 26.44 -9.12 -16.59
N LEU A 954 25.71 -8.06 -16.27
CA LEU A 954 26.24 -6.92 -15.52
C LEU A 954 26.64 -7.30 -14.10
N ILE A 955 25.81 -8.09 -13.39
CA ILE A 955 26.13 -8.60 -12.06
C ILE A 955 27.42 -9.45 -12.10
N ARG A 956 27.57 -10.33 -13.11
CA ARG A 956 28.79 -11.13 -13.28
C ARG A 956 30.03 -10.25 -13.45
N ARG A 957 29.95 -9.23 -14.32
CA ARG A 957 31.06 -8.27 -14.53
C ARG A 957 31.37 -7.47 -13.26
N TYR A 958 30.37 -7.00 -12.57
CA TYR A 958 30.50 -6.23 -11.34
C TYR A 958 31.16 -7.04 -10.23
N ARG A 959 30.72 -8.28 -10.02
CA ARG A 959 31.31 -9.20 -9.01
C ARG A 959 32.69 -9.71 -9.38
N ALA A 960 33.04 -9.73 -10.66
CA ALA A 960 34.39 -10.01 -11.15
C ALA A 960 35.39 -8.82 -11.01
N GLY A 961 34.99 -7.70 -10.38
CA GLY A 961 35.84 -6.57 -10.10
C GLY A 961 35.83 -5.46 -11.17
N LEU A 962 34.98 -5.56 -12.20
CA LEU A 962 34.81 -4.47 -13.17
C LEU A 962 33.84 -3.41 -12.57
N VAL A 963 34.37 -2.67 -11.57
CA VAL A 963 33.60 -1.62 -10.87
C VAL A 963 33.62 -0.33 -11.70
N ASP A 964 32.83 -0.30 -12.79
CA ASP A 964 32.54 0.91 -13.56
C ASP A 964 31.16 1.46 -13.13
N ASP A 965 31.04 2.77 -12.95
CA ASP A 965 29.78 3.45 -12.65
C ASP A 965 28.67 3.11 -13.66
N ARG A 966 29.01 2.80 -14.90
CA ARG A 966 28.08 2.38 -15.94
C ARG A 966 27.50 1.01 -15.69
N VAL A 967 28.34 0.05 -15.26
CA VAL A 967 27.92 -1.31 -14.90
C VAL A 967 26.96 -1.24 -13.71
N ARG A 968 27.32 -0.50 -12.66
CA ARG A 968 26.50 -0.30 -11.47
C ARG A 968 25.17 0.37 -11.83
N ASN A 969 25.17 1.46 -12.58
CA ASN A 969 23.95 2.13 -13.03
C ASN A 969 23.09 1.23 -13.91
N GLY A 970 23.68 0.41 -14.77
CA GLY A 970 22.97 -0.57 -15.60
C GLY A 970 22.24 -1.61 -14.74
N ILE A 971 22.88 -2.14 -13.70
CA ILE A 971 22.26 -3.07 -12.75
C ILE A 971 21.06 -2.38 -12.07
N HIS A 972 21.27 -1.19 -11.55
CA HIS A 972 20.24 -0.45 -10.82
C HIS A 972 19.02 -0.10 -11.70
N ILE A 973 19.24 0.34 -12.95
CA ILE A 973 18.15 0.63 -13.90
C ILE A 973 17.43 -0.67 -14.27
N SER A 974 18.15 -1.79 -14.46
CA SER A 974 17.54 -3.08 -14.77
C SER A 974 16.65 -3.60 -13.62
N ILE A 975 17.05 -3.41 -12.35
CA ILE A 975 16.25 -3.75 -11.18
C ILE A 975 14.91 -2.99 -11.22
N ASN A 976 14.96 -1.67 -11.45
CA ASN A 976 13.75 -0.87 -11.57
C ASN A 976 12.89 -1.26 -12.78
N GLY A 977 13.52 -1.51 -13.93
CA GLY A 977 12.82 -1.93 -15.14
C GLY A 977 12.11 -3.28 -15.02
N ILE A 978 12.73 -4.23 -14.36
CA ILE A 978 12.15 -5.55 -14.06
C ILE A 978 10.98 -5.38 -13.07
N ALA A 979 11.14 -4.60 -12.01
CA ALA A 979 10.08 -4.34 -11.04
C ALA A 979 8.86 -3.66 -11.69
N ALA A 980 9.07 -2.59 -12.46
CA ALA A 980 8.01 -1.92 -13.21
C ALA A 980 7.34 -2.84 -14.24
N GLY A 981 8.12 -3.68 -14.94
CA GLY A 981 7.62 -4.62 -15.93
C GLY A 981 6.83 -5.77 -15.35
N LEU A 982 7.21 -6.31 -14.20
CA LEU A 982 6.48 -7.35 -13.48
C LEU A 982 5.23 -6.82 -12.76
N ARG A 983 5.13 -5.52 -12.58
CA ARG A 983 4.04 -4.83 -11.90
C ARG A 983 3.62 -5.54 -10.61
N ASN A 984 4.30 -5.21 -9.54
CA ASN A 984 4.10 -5.76 -8.20
C ASN A 984 4.55 -7.21 -7.99
N THR A 985 5.83 -7.41 -7.88
CA THR A 985 6.46 -8.67 -7.44
C THR A 985 7.41 -8.43 -6.27
N GLY A 986 7.02 -7.63 -5.33
CA GLY A 986 7.82 -7.48 -4.12
C GLY A 986 7.57 -8.56 -3.10
#